data_be26b6b5bedf9c15bda2c7a8abfada3b
#
_entry.id   be26b6b5bedf9c15bda2c7a8abfada3b
#
_cell.length_a   1.000
_cell.length_b   1.000
_cell.length_c   1.000
_cell.angle_alpha   90.00
_cell.angle_beta   90.00
_cell.angle_gamma   90.00
#
_symmetry.space_group_name_H-M   'P 1'
#
loop_
_entity.id
_entity.type
_entity.pdbx_description
1 polymer ?
#
loop_
_entity_poly.entity_id
_entity_poly.type
_entity_poly.pdbx_seq_one_letter_code
_entity_poly.pdbx_strand_id
1 'polypeptide(L)'
;MRRTLGICLLPVIRFASFRSALLLCSVSLFLLPKLSAQEPVDCVNPFIGTTHYGTCHPGAVCPQGMMSVAPFNVMGSALNRYDKDNRWWSTPYDHTNVYFTGYSHVNLSGVGCPDLGSLLLMPTSADTLCVDFRQYGSPYEAEIATPGYYGNRLVKYGIKTEVTATPRTSMARFTFPKGKAHILLNLGEGLTNESGATLRWTGPSEVEGSKLLGCFCYDARQAVFPIYFVMRVEHIGGVSGYWKFQRPKRGIEAEWDPDDNRYKIYTNYRKEMSGDDVGAWYSFDATQDEQVEVRIGISFVSIEGARRNLEAEQGNLHFDEIRAEARRRWQDDLGRIRVEGGTPSQRTVFYTALYHLLLHPNLLQDVDGRYPAMESNEIRTTSGNRYTVFSLWDTYRTVHPFLTLVYPERQLDMVRTLLSMYNEQGRLPRWELYGRETLTMEGDPAVSMIADTWLRGLRQFDVELAYEAMRKAVMERGDTSLLRPDNDDYSRLGYVPLREKHDNSVSHALEYATADYALSRMAAALGKTEDARYFSARSLGYRRYYDSESGTLRPLLPDGAFLSPFDPCQGENFAPCPGFHEGSAWNYTFGQAYDVKGLARLMGGTKAYVKKLQYVFDSSLFDPTNEPDMVYPYLFSLFKGEAWRTQQLTRRLLHKHFTDQSDGLPGNDDTGTLSAWALFSMLGFYPYCSGNPEYILTAPVFERVVIRLQAPYYPSQKLIIEAPGASDTTALVRRAILGGRPLSGFVISHDQLTSGGILRFEMSR
;
A
#
# COMPACT_ATOMS: atom_id res chain seq x y z
N MET A 1 34.33 -76.53 -14.86
CA MET A 1 33.93 -77.96 -14.72
C MET A 1 32.42 -78.04 -14.82
N ARG A 2 32.01 -78.76 -15.89
CA ARG A 2 30.77 -79.57 -16.04
C ARG A 2 29.42 -78.93 -15.60
N ARG A 3 28.54 -78.55 -16.61
CA ARG A 3 27.50 -79.41 -17.29
C ARG A 3 26.39 -79.85 -16.35
N THR A 4 25.10 -79.53 -16.65
CA THR A 4 24.15 -80.25 -17.55
C THR A 4 22.85 -79.47 -17.56
N LEU A 5 22.34 -79.00 -18.66
CA LEU A 5 21.30 -79.57 -19.58
C LEU A 5 20.03 -80.17 -18.90
N GLY A 6 18.91 -79.58 -19.15
CA GLY A 6 17.59 -80.15 -18.99
C GLY A 6 16.58 -79.44 -19.91
N ILE A 7 16.06 -80.20 -20.85
CA ILE A 7 15.29 -79.89 -22.04
C ILE A 7 13.75 -79.87 -21.74
N CYS A 8 13.07 -79.02 -22.48
CA CYS A 8 11.67 -79.10 -23.01
C CYS A 8 10.48 -79.07 -22.06
N LEU A 9 9.54 -78.15 -22.31
CA LEU A 9 8.28 -78.47 -23.05
C LEU A 9 7.44 -77.16 -23.16
N LEU A 10 7.14 -76.80 -24.41
CA LEU A 10 6.11 -75.81 -24.77
C LEU A 10 4.71 -76.47 -24.54
N PRO A 11 3.70 -75.67 -24.26
CA PRO A 11 2.43 -75.82 -24.94
C PRO A 11 1.98 -74.52 -25.65
N VAL A 12 1.53 -74.75 -26.83
CA VAL A 12 0.72 -73.93 -27.72
C VAL A 12 -0.46 -73.31 -26.97
N ILE A 13 -0.53 -71.98 -27.01
CA ILE A 13 -1.80 -71.30 -26.72
C ILE A 13 -2.15 -70.39 -27.91
N ARG A 14 -3.37 -70.62 -28.36
CA ARG A 14 -4.05 -70.05 -29.52
C ARG A 14 -4.16 -68.53 -29.51
N PHE A 15 -4.02 -67.96 -30.70
CA PHE A 15 -4.47 -66.63 -31.06
C PHE A 15 -5.95 -66.43 -30.72
N ALA A 16 -6.25 -65.46 -29.85
CA ALA A 16 -7.58 -64.87 -29.74
C ALA A 16 -7.45 -63.42 -29.28
N SER A 17 -7.92 -62.55 -30.16
CA SER A 17 -8.37 -61.19 -29.96
C SER A 17 -7.38 -60.06 -29.62
N PHE A 18 -6.77 -59.57 -30.67
CA PHE A 18 -6.05 -58.24 -30.69
C PHE A 18 -7.00 -57.02 -30.79
N ARG A 19 -8.32 -57.19 -30.55
CA ARG A 19 -9.31 -56.10 -30.68
C ARG A 19 -9.74 -55.43 -29.39
N SER A 20 -9.45 -56.00 -28.24
CA SER A 20 -9.89 -55.44 -26.92
C SER A 20 -8.81 -54.55 -26.24
N ALA A 21 -7.55 -54.59 -26.67
CA ALA A 21 -6.48 -53.80 -26.09
C ALA A 21 -6.39 -52.36 -26.62
N LEU A 22 -6.94 -52.12 -27.84
CA LEU A 22 -6.96 -50.74 -28.40
C LEU A 22 -8.10 -49.86 -27.91
N LEU A 23 -9.15 -50.42 -27.28
CA LEU A 23 -10.24 -49.62 -26.71
C LEU A 23 -9.95 -49.15 -25.26
N LEU A 24 -9.06 -49.78 -24.53
CA LEU A 24 -8.65 -49.38 -23.20
C LEU A 24 -7.54 -48.32 -23.20
N CYS A 25 -6.73 -48.23 -24.24
CA CYS A 25 -5.74 -47.15 -24.37
C CYS A 25 -6.34 -45.84 -24.89
N SER A 26 -7.49 -45.83 -25.55
CA SER A 26 -8.14 -44.60 -26.03
C SER A 26 -9.01 -43.88 -24.99
N VAL A 27 -9.36 -44.53 -23.87
CA VAL A 27 -10.12 -43.90 -22.77
C VAL A 27 -9.20 -43.33 -21.72
N SER A 28 -7.94 -43.79 -21.62
CA SER A 28 -6.96 -43.25 -20.64
C SER A 28 -6.27 -41.96 -21.12
N LEU A 29 -6.46 -41.52 -22.36
CA LEU A 29 -5.85 -40.27 -22.87
C LEU A 29 -6.74 -39.04 -22.69
N PHE A 30 -7.95 -39.17 -22.11
CA PHE A 30 -8.86 -38.03 -21.87
C PHE A 30 -9.06 -37.67 -20.41
N LEU A 31 -8.29 -38.25 -19.48
CA LEU A 31 -8.26 -37.90 -18.07
C LEU A 31 -6.83 -37.40 -17.68
N LEU A 32 -6.23 -36.56 -18.47
CA LEU A 32 -5.28 -35.60 -17.92
C LEU A 32 -6.11 -34.68 -17.03
N PRO A 33 -5.83 -34.57 -15.72
CA PRO A 33 -6.46 -33.53 -14.94
C PRO A 33 -6.13 -32.24 -15.68
N LYS A 34 -7.14 -31.47 -16.11
CA LYS A 34 -6.93 -30.05 -16.40
C LYS A 34 -6.19 -29.56 -15.17
N LEU A 35 -4.91 -29.24 -15.27
CA LEU A 35 -4.26 -28.44 -14.27
C LEU A 35 -5.17 -27.21 -14.12
N SER A 36 -5.94 -27.20 -13.05
CA SER A 36 -6.74 -26.03 -12.70
C SER A 36 -5.74 -24.88 -12.65
N ALA A 37 -5.94 -23.88 -13.47
CA ALA A 37 -5.10 -22.69 -13.41
C ALA A 37 -5.17 -22.20 -11.95
N GLN A 38 -4.01 -21.98 -11.33
CA GLN A 38 -3.91 -21.52 -9.94
C GLN A 38 -4.78 -20.25 -9.79
N GLU A 39 -5.62 -20.22 -8.75
CA GLU A 39 -6.47 -19.04 -8.51
C GLU A 39 -5.60 -17.81 -8.16
N PRO A 40 -5.99 -16.60 -8.54
CA PRO A 40 -5.27 -15.37 -8.23
C PRO A 40 -4.85 -15.23 -6.77
N VAL A 41 -5.74 -15.55 -5.84
CA VAL A 41 -5.46 -15.47 -4.39
C VAL A 41 -4.36 -16.45 -3.94
N ASP A 42 -4.16 -17.56 -4.63
CA ASP A 42 -3.11 -18.54 -4.32
C ASP A 42 -1.76 -18.17 -4.91
N CYS A 43 -1.71 -17.15 -5.77
CA CYS A 43 -0.46 -16.63 -6.31
C CYS A 43 0.16 -15.54 -5.40
N VAL A 44 -0.58 -15.00 -4.42
CA VAL A 44 -0.10 -13.93 -3.56
C VAL A 44 0.90 -14.46 -2.54
N ASN A 45 2.04 -13.78 -2.41
CA ASN A 45 3.02 -13.97 -1.35
C ASN A 45 3.10 -12.72 -0.47
N PRO A 46 2.39 -12.66 0.68
CA PRO A 46 2.39 -11.47 1.55
C PRO A 46 3.74 -11.15 2.19
N PHE A 47 4.75 -12.00 2.05
CA PHE A 47 6.11 -11.73 2.54
C PHE A 47 6.94 -10.82 1.60
N ILE A 48 6.51 -10.56 0.37
CA ILE A 48 7.21 -9.61 -0.52
C ILE A 48 7.19 -8.22 0.10
N GLY A 49 8.32 -7.53 0.12
CA GLY A 49 8.47 -6.18 0.68
C GLY A 49 8.52 -6.12 2.21
N THR A 50 8.63 -7.26 2.91
CA THR A 50 8.68 -7.31 4.38
C THR A 50 10.08 -7.26 4.95
N THR A 51 11.08 -7.00 4.13
CA THR A 51 12.49 -6.85 4.50
C THR A 51 13.09 -5.63 3.81
N HIS A 52 14.13 -5.07 4.36
CA HIS A 52 14.74 -3.81 3.91
C HIS A 52 13.77 -2.63 3.99
N TYR A 53 13.61 -1.92 2.87
CA TYR A 53 12.85 -0.67 2.82
C TYR A 53 11.43 -0.83 2.25
N GLY A 54 10.96 -2.06 1.96
CA GLY A 54 9.61 -2.28 1.40
C GLY A 54 8.47 -1.89 2.36
N THR A 55 8.73 -1.95 3.65
CA THR A 55 7.84 -1.57 4.78
C THR A 55 6.44 -2.19 4.71
N CYS A 56 6.33 -3.37 4.10
CA CYS A 56 5.11 -4.18 4.06
C CYS A 56 5.01 -5.12 5.27
N HIS A 57 3.83 -5.64 5.55
CA HIS A 57 3.61 -6.65 6.57
C HIS A 57 2.77 -7.83 6.05
N PRO A 58 3.01 -9.08 6.53
CA PRO A 58 2.30 -10.26 6.06
C PRO A 58 0.98 -10.53 6.79
N GLY A 59 0.46 -9.56 7.53
CA GLY A 59 -0.69 -9.71 8.40
C GLY A 59 -2.00 -10.01 7.66
N ALA A 60 -2.99 -10.51 8.41
CA ALA A 60 -4.33 -10.73 7.89
C ALA A 60 -5.09 -9.40 7.78
N VAL A 61 -5.66 -9.15 6.61
CA VAL A 61 -6.47 -7.96 6.29
C VAL A 61 -7.47 -8.32 5.20
N CYS A 62 -8.65 -7.69 5.18
CA CYS A 62 -9.57 -7.73 4.03
C CYS A 62 -9.20 -6.62 3.02
N PRO A 63 -9.58 -6.73 1.74
CA PRO A 63 -9.35 -5.66 0.77
C PRO A 63 -9.84 -4.30 1.31
N GLN A 64 -8.93 -3.35 1.45
CA GLN A 64 -9.20 -2.01 2.00
C GLN A 64 -9.94 -2.01 3.34
N GLY A 65 -9.72 -3.03 4.16
CA GLY A 65 -10.32 -3.15 5.50
C GLY A 65 -9.69 -2.16 6.48
N MET A 66 -10.49 -1.63 7.42
CA MET A 66 -10.04 -0.81 8.55
C MET A 66 -9.17 -1.63 9.52
N MET A 67 -9.48 -2.92 9.66
CA MET A 67 -8.76 -3.86 10.52
C MET A 67 -7.66 -4.57 9.74
N SER A 68 -6.44 -4.46 10.23
CA SER A 68 -5.35 -5.38 9.92
C SER A 68 -4.81 -5.97 11.22
N VAL A 69 -4.44 -7.24 11.21
CA VAL A 69 -3.79 -7.91 12.34
C VAL A 69 -2.50 -8.55 11.85
N ALA A 70 -1.37 -8.09 12.35
CA ALA A 70 -0.04 -8.44 11.85
C ALA A 70 0.86 -8.97 12.97
N PRO A 71 1.79 -9.90 12.67
CA PRO A 71 2.83 -10.26 13.61
C PRO A 71 3.66 -9.03 13.98
N PHE A 72 4.03 -8.91 15.25
CA PHE A 72 4.86 -7.84 15.77
C PHE A 72 6.20 -8.42 16.23
N ASN A 73 7.28 -8.06 15.53
CA ASN A 73 8.60 -8.58 15.80
C ASN A 73 9.72 -7.54 15.71
N VAL A 74 9.40 -6.25 15.64
CA VAL A 74 10.40 -5.18 15.50
C VAL A 74 10.91 -4.63 16.83
N MET A 75 10.15 -4.82 17.91
CA MET A 75 10.44 -4.33 19.26
C MET A 75 10.26 -5.43 20.31
N GLY A 76 10.63 -5.14 21.55
CA GLY A 76 10.44 -6.04 22.70
C GLY A 76 11.50 -7.12 22.87
N SER A 77 12.53 -7.19 22.02
CA SER A 77 13.66 -8.12 22.19
C SER A 77 14.94 -7.60 21.57
N ALA A 78 16.05 -7.73 22.27
CA ALA A 78 17.40 -7.48 21.75
C ALA A 78 17.86 -8.53 20.70
N LEU A 79 17.08 -9.61 20.50
CA LEU A 79 17.36 -10.64 19.49
C LEU A 79 16.85 -10.23 18.10
N ASN A 80 15.96 -9.28 18.02
CA ASN A 80 15.50 -8.73 16.75
C ASN A 80 16.55 -7.79 16.17
N ARG A 81 16.70 -7.84 14.87
CA ARG A 81 17.61 -6.96 14.15
C ARG A 81 16.87 -5.70 13.75
N TYR A 82 17.56 -4.59 13.90
CA TYR A 82 17.17 -3.32 13.31
C TYR A 82 17.99 -3.08 12.05
N ASP A 83 17.43 -2.37 11.09
CA ASP A 83 18.21 -1.85 9.97
C ASP A 83 19.09 -0.66 10.41
N LYS A 84 19.71 0.05 9.45
CA LYS A 84 20.55 1.22 9.74
C LYS A 84 19.82 2.34 10.48
N ASP A 85 18.48 2.41 10.30
CA ASP A 85 17.61 3.41 10.89
C ASP A 85 16.84 2.84 12.09
N ASN A 86 17.49 2.04 12.89
CA ASN A 86 16.94 1.23 13.97
C ASN A 86 16.06 1.95 15.00
N ARG A 87 15.81 3.22 14.85
CA ARG A 87 14.84 4.02 15.60
C ARG A 87 13.58 4.33 14.81
N TRP A 88 13.47 3.83 13.58
CA TRP A 88 12.49 4.21 12.60
C TRP A 88 11.80 3.01 11.95
N TRP A 89 11.08 2.25 12.77
CA TRP A 89 10.27 1.14 12.30
C TRP A 89 8.87 1.64 11.92
N SER A 90 8.57 1.69 10.65
CA SER A 90 7.26 2.13 10.15
C SER A 90 6.25 0.98 10.01
N THR A 91 6.70 -0.27 10.12
CA THR A 91 5.88 -1.46 10.02
C THR A 91 6.10 -2.39 11.22
N PRO A 92 5.11 -3.18 11.64
CA PRO A 92 5.22 -4.06 12.81
C PRO A 92 6.12 -5.28 12.60
N TYR A 93 6.52 -5.56 11.38
CA TYR A 93 7.18 -6.82 11.01
C TYR A 93 8.39 -6.60 10.10
N ASP A 94 9.44 -7.34 10.36
CA ASP A 94 10.58 -7.55 9.45
C ASP A 94 10.87 -9.05 9.36
N HIS A 95 10.96 -9.57 8.13
CA HIS A 95 11.16 -11.01 7.87
C HIS A 95 12.48 -11.56 8.39
N THR A 96 13.48 -10.72 8.64
CA THR A 96 14.77 -11.15 9.20
C THR A 96 14.76 -11.27 10.72
N ASN A 97 13.74 -10.73 11.39
CA ASN A 97 13.60 -10.79 12.84
C ASN A 97 13.03 -12.16 13.28
N VAL A 98 13.50 -12.64 14.41
CA VAL A 98 13.27 -14.03 14.84
C VAL A 98 12.49 -14.15 16.15
N TYR A 99 12.03 -13.01 16.71
CA TYR A 99 11.43 -12.98 18.03
C TYR A 99 10.08 -12.26 18.01
N PHE A 100 9.03 -13.03 18.15
CA PHE A 100 7.64 -12.55 18.14
C PHE A 100 7.25 -12.02 19.52
N THR A 101 6.61 -10.85 19.55
CA THR A 101 6.19 -10.17 20.78
C THR A 101 4.70 -9.85 20.84
N GLY A 102 3.94 -10.26 19.83
CA GLY A 102 2.48 -10.15 19.81
C GLY A 102 1.91 -10.04 18.40
N TYR A 103 0.60 -9.90 18.32
CA TYR A 103 -0.14 -9.47 17.13
C TYR A 103 -0.57 -8.02 17.32
N SER A 104 -0.09 -7.11 16.48
CA SER A 104 -0.55 -5.73 16.43
C SER A 104 -1.81 -5.59 15.58
N HIS A 105 -2.65 -4.64 15.94
CA HIS A 105 -3.88 -4.32 15.24
C HIS A 105 -3.81 -2.90 14.68
N VAL A 106 -4.41 -2.72 13.50
CA VAL A 106 -4.40 -1.47 12.72
C VAL A 106 -2.97 -1.07 12.38
N ASN A 107 -2.52 -1.47 11.20
CA ASN A 107 -1.13 -1.29 10.77
C ASN A 107 -1.08 -0.54 9.45
N LEU A 108 -0.06 0.30 9.27
CA LEU A 108 0.32 0.83 7.97
C LEU A 108 1.11 -0.21 7.18
N SER A 109 1.03 -0.16 5.86
CA SER A 109 1.81 -0.99 4.95
C SER A 109 2.36 -0.14 3.81
N GLY A 110 3.67 -0.21 3.60
CA GLY A 110 4.35 0.49 2.52
C GLY A 110 4.75 1.93 2.83
N VAL A 111 4.56 2.46 4.03
CA VAL A 111 4.90 3.85 4.37
C VAL A 111 6.20 3.96 5.15
N GLY A 112 6.90 5.09 5.01
CA GLY A 112 8.19 5.32 5.65
C GLY A 112 8.14 5.83 7.09
N CYS A 113 6.97 6.25 7.60
CA CYS A 113 6.82 6.82 8.93
C CYS A 113 6.07 5.89 9.89
N PRO A 114 6.55 5.74 11.16
CA PRO A 114 5.88 4.90 12.14
C PRO A 114 4.60 5.55 12.66
N ASP A 115 3.54 4.76 12.71
CA ASP A 115 2.33 5.00 13.48
C ASP A 115 1.49 3.73 13.57
N LEU A 116 0.39 3.76 14.33
CA LEU A 116 -0.51 2.62 14.50
C LEU A 116 0.19 1.41 15.13
N GLY A 117 -0.07 0.19 14.66
CA GLY A 117 0.58 -1.03 15.15
C GLY A 117 0.38 -1.26 16.64
N SER A 118 -0.80 -0.96 17.16
CA SER A 118 -1.15 -0.99 18.59
C SER A 118 -2.03 -2.20 18.95
N LEU A 119 -2.57 -2.24 20.18
CA LEU A 119 -3.42 -3.32 20.68
C LEU A 119 -2.73 -4.68 20.52
N LEU A 120 -1.54 -4.86 21.16
CA LEU A 120 -0.74 -6.08 21.00
C LEU A 120 -1.38 -7.24 21.75
N LEU A 121 -1.80 -8.26 21.03
CA LEU A 121 -2.39 -9.50 21.52
C LEU A 121 -1.33 -10.60 21.58
N MET A 122 -1.03 -11.14 22.78
CA MET A 122 0.00 -12.16 22.96
C MET A 122 -0.52 -13.33 23.80
N PRO A 123 -0.52 -14.57 23.26
CA PRO A 123 -0.75 -15.77 24.04
C PRO A 123 0.55 -16.26 24.68
N THR A 124 0.51 -16.70 25.94
CA THR A 124 1.65 -17.31 26.62
C THR A 124 1.20 -18.56 27.39
N SER A 125 2.13 -19.48 27.65
CA SER A 125 1.89 -20.67 28.45
C SER A 125 3.03 -20.80 29.45
N ALA A 126 2.79 -20.44 30.71
CA ALA A 126 3.77 -20.47 31.79
C ALA A 126 3.05 -20.54 33.12
N ASP A 127 3.67 -21.16 34.15
CA ASP A 127 3.08 -21.25 35.49
C ASP A 127 2.87 -19.87 36.15
N THR A 128 3.70 -18.89 35.78
CA THR A 128 3.62 -17.52 36.30
C THR A 128 3.27 -16.56 35.16
N LEU A 129 2.28 -15.70 35.42
CA LEU A 129 1.91 -14.61 34.51
C LEU A 129 3.07 -13.62 34.37
N CYS A 130 3.59 -13.45 33.16
CA CYS A 130 4.57 -12.43 32.79
C CYS A 130 3.90 -11.39 31.89
N VAL A 131 3.91 -10.12 32.30
CA VAL A 131 3.33 -8.99 31.57
C VAL A 131 4.38 -8.02 31.03
N ASP A 132 5.65 -8.25 31.33
CA ASP A 132 6.76 -7.44 30.85
C ASP A 132 7.00 -7.72 29.35
N PHE A 133 6.75 -6.73 28.52
CA PHE A 133 6.92 -6.79 27.08
C PHE A 133 8.31 -7.30 26.64
N ARG A 134 9.35 -6.94 27.38
CA ARG A 134 10.73 -7.35 27.07
C ARG A 134 11.04 -8.81 27.42
N GLN A 135 10.12 -9.49 28.13
CA GLN A 135 10.33 -10.85 28.65
C GLN A 135 9.35 -11.88 28.12
N TYR A 136 8.11 -11.48 27.80
CA TYR A 136 7.05 -12.42 27.43
C TYR A 136 7.15 -12.91 25.98
N GLY A 137 7.93 -12.29 25.10
CA GLY A 137 8.07 -12.71 23.72
C GLY A 137 8.61 -14.13 23.54
N SER A 138 8.60 -14.65 22.33
CA SER A 138 9.01 -16.01 21.97
C SER A 138 9.71 -16.04 20.61
N PRO A 139 10.77 -16.84 20.45
CA PRO A 139 11.13 -17.29 19.10
C PRO A 139 9.95 -17.97 18.44
N TYR A 140 9.85 -17.91 17.11
CA TYR A 140 8.73 -18.47 16.37
C TYR A 140 9.22 -19.21 15.11
N GLU A 141 8.38 -20.11 14.61
CA GLU A 141 8.65 -20.95 13.43
C GLU A 141 7.35 -21.25 12.68
N ALA A 142 7.46 -21.95 11.55
CA ALA A 142 6.32 -22.43 10.75
C ALA A 142 5.36 -21.31 10.33
N GLU A 143 5.92 -20.17 9.88
CA GLU A 143 5.12 -19.06 9.37
C GLU A 143 4.35 -19.44 8.11
N ILE A 144 3.09 -19.02 8.07
CA ILE A 144 2.24 -19.10 6.89
C ILE A 144 1.47 -17.78 6.77
N ALA A 145 1.57 -17.13 5.61
CA ALA A 145 0.76 -15.97 5.27
C ALA A 145 0.06 -16.18 3.93
N THR A 146 -1.22 -15.87 3.90
CA THR A 146 -2.04 -15.80 2.68
C THR A 146 -3.02 -14.63 2.79
N PRO A 147 -3.58 -14.11 1.71
CA PRO A 147 -4.55 -13.01 1.82
C PRO A 147 -5.66 -13.30 2.84
N GLY A 148 -5.75 -12.46 3.86
CA GLY A 148 -6.72 -12.59 4.96
C GLY A 148 -6.36 -13.58 6.06
N TYR A 149 -5.15 -14.13 6.07
CA TYR A 149 -4.71 -15.10 7.09
C TYR A 149 -3.20 -15.04 7.34
N TYR A 150 -2.83 -15.14 8.62
CA TYR A 150 -1.47 -15.39 9.07
C TYR A 150 -1.44 -16.40 10.22
N GLY A 151 -0.39 -17.20 10.33
CA GLY A 151 -0.18 -18.12 11.44
C GLY A 151 1.29 -18.47 11.64
N ASN A 152 1.64 -18.81 12.90
CA ASN A 152 2.96 -19.29 13.28
C ASN A 152 2.89 -20.23 14.49
N ARG A 153 4.05 -20.69 14.96
CA ARG A 153 4.20 -21.46 16.20
C ARG A 153 5.21 -20.79 17.13
N LEU A 154 4.76 -20.45 18.34
CA LEU A 154 5.61 -19.87 19.37
C LEU A 154 6.43 -20.95 20.06
N VAL A 155 7.76 -20.98 19.86
CA VAL A 155 8.65 -22.06 20.30
C VAL A 155 8.73 -22.15 21.82
N LYS A 156 8.89 -21.00 22.51
CA LYS A 156 9.01 -20.91 23.97
C LYS A 156 7.79 -21.51 24.68
N TYR A 157 6.60 -21.39 24.11
CA TYR A 157 5.34 -21.73 24.74
C TYR A 157 4.67 -22.97 24.14
N GLY A 158 5.15 -23.45 22.99
CA GLY A 158 4.52 -24.57 22.26
C GLY A 158 3.13 -24.22 21.68
N ILE A 159 2.79 -22.95 21.57
CA ILE A 159 1.46 -22.49 21.11
C ILE A 159 1.47 -22.34 19.59
N LYS A 160 0.45 -22.94 18.92
CA LYS A 160 0.12 -22.58 17.54
C LYS A 160 -0.79 -21.34 17.55
N THR A 161 -0.48 -20.37 16.73
CA THR A 161 -1.24 -19.14 16.61
C THR A 161 -1.74 -18.94 15.18
N GLU A 162 -2.98 -18.47 15.04
CA GLU A 162 -3.62 -18.20 13.76
C GLU A 162 -4.44 -16.92 13.88
N VAL A 163 -4.41 -16.04 12.87
CA VAL A 163 -5.21 -14.82 12.83
C VAL A 163 -5.86 -14.63 11.47
N THR A 164 -7.06 -14.05 11.49
CA THR A 164 -7.83 -13.65 10.31
C THR A 164 -8.56 -12.33 10.59
N ALA A 165 -9.08 -11.68 9.56
CA ALA A 165 -9.76 -10.40 9.69
C ALA A 165 -11.03 -10.31 8.83
N THR A 166 -11.96 -9.49 9.28
CA THR A 166 -13.04 -8.89 8.51
C THR A 166 -12.70 -7.41 8.25
N PRO A 167 -13.53 -6.62 7.57
CA PRO A 167 -13.22 -5.21 7.35
C PRO A 167 -12.97 -4.37 8.61
N ARG A 168 -13.59 -4.72 9.76
CA ARG A 168 -13.52 -3.92 11.01
C ARG A 168 -13.17 -4.74 12.25
N THR A 169 -12.96 -6.03 12.09
CA THR A 169 -12.71 -6.91 13.22
C THR A 169 -11.60 -7.93 12.92
N SER A 170 -10.96 -8.47 13.95
CA SER A 170 -10.02 -9.58 13.84
C SER A 170 -10.48 -10.76 14.69
N MET A 171 -10.06 -11.95 14.30
CA MET A 171 -10.19 -13.15 15.08
C MET A 171 -8.86 -13.88 15.15
N ALA A 172 -8.42 -14.20 16.36
CA ALA A 172 -7.28 -15.05 16.62
C ALA A 172 -7.77 -16.43 17.13
N ARG A 173 -7.05 -17.50 16.74
CA ARG A 173 -7.22 -18.83 17.31
C ARG A 173 -5.88 -19.30 17.84
N PHE A 174 -5.82 -19.59 19.14
CA PHE A 174 -4.64 -20.09 19.81
C PHE A 174 -4.86 -21.55 20.24
N THR A 175 -3.92 -22.44 19.91
CA THR A 175 -3.91 -23.83 20.35
C THR A 175 -2.86 -23.98 21.43
N PHE A 176 -3.30 -24.21 22.66
CA PHE A 176 -2.45 -24.27 23.85
C PHE A 176 -2.04 -25.71 24.19
N PRO A 177 -0.80 -25.92 24.67
CA PRO A 177 -0.45 -27.17 25.35
C PRO A 177 -1.16 -27.23 26.71
N LYS A 178 -1.20 -28.41 27.33
CA LYS A 178 -1.72 -28.57 28.68
C LYS A 178 -0.91 -27.74 29.68
N GLY A 179 -1.59 -26.96 30.53
CA GLY A 179 -0.95 -26.15 31.59
C GLY A 179 -1.59 -24.81 31.79
N LYS A 180 -0.93 -23.91 32.49
CA LYS A 180 -1.38 -22.51 32.64
C LYS A 180 -1.25 -21.78 31.32
N ALA A 181 -2.34 -21.16 30.91
CA ALA A 181 -2.44 -20.36 29.68
C ALA A 181 -2.84 -18.91 30.03
N HIS A 182 -2.27 -17.97 29.28
CA HIS A 182 -2.58 -16.55 29.45
C HIS A 182 -2.77 -15.91 28.08
N ILE A 183 -3.72 -14.98 27.99
CA ILE A 183 -3.97 -14.10 26.87
C ILE A 183 -3.76 -12.68 27.35
N LEU A 184 -2.81 -11.97 26.75
CA LEU A 184 -2.40 -10.62 27.10
C LEU A 184 -2.86 -9.65 26.02
N LEU A 185 -3.47 -8.53 26.41
CA LEU A 185 -3.71 -7.38 25.54
C LEU A 185 -2.92 -6.18 26.08
N ASN A 186 -1.84 -5.84 25.37
CA ASN A 186 -0.94 -4.76 25.75
C ASN A 186 -1.32 -3.47 24.98
N LEU A 187 -1.58 -2.40 25.72
CA LEU A 187 -1.86 -1.06 25.19
C LEU A 187 -0.69 -0.08 25.38
N GLY A 188 0.33 -0.47 26.11
CA GLY A 188 1.51 0.37 26.38
C GLY A 188 2.49 0.43 25.23
N GLU A 189 2.47 -0.57 24.37
CA GLU A 189 3.50 -0.76 23.33
C GLU A 189 2.87 -0.72 21.92
N GLY A 190 3.68 -0.36 20.92
CA GLY A 190 3.27 -0.26 19.51
C GLY A 190 4.19 0.67 18.73
N LEU A 191 3.80 1.00 17.50
CA LEU A 191 4.53 1.95 16.62
C LEU A 191 4.01 3.40 16.77
N THR A 192 2.98 3.60 17.57
CA THR A 192 2.34 4.88 17.85
C THR A 192 2.74 5.40 19.24
N ASN A 193 2.22 6.57 19.63
CA ASN A 193 2.46 7.06 20.99
C ASN A 193 1.87 6.12 22.06
N GLU A 194 2.52 6.07 23.21
CA GLU A 194 2.21 5.12 24.28
C GLU A 194 1.17 5.62 25.31
N SER A 195 0.58 6.80 25.09
CA SER A 195 -0.25 7.46 26.11
C SER A 195 -1.75 7.26 25.90
N GLY A 196 -2.52 7.60 26.94
CA GLY A 196 -3.97 7.78 26.86
C GLY A 196 -4.79 6.51 26.71
N ALA A 197 -4.38 5.39 27.28
CA ALA A 197 -5.16 4.14 27.23
C ALA A 197 -6.16 4.03 28.39
N THR A 198 -7.32 3.43 28.12
CA THR A 198 -8.34 3.04 29.10
C THR A 198 -8.77 1.59 28.88
N LEU A 199 -9.10 0.90 29.96
CA LEU A 199 -9.53 -0.51 29.97
C LEU A 199 -10.63 -0.75 30.98
N ARG A 200 -11.65 -1.52 30.62
CA ARG A 200 -12.70 -1.97 31.54
C ARG A 200 -13.16 -3.40 31.20
N TRP A 201 -13.05 -4.32 32.15
CA TRP A 201 -13.69 -5.63 32.07
C TRP A 201 -15.20 -5.48 32.30
N THR A 202 -16.00 -5.76 31.27
CA THR A 202 -17.48 -5.70 31.33
C THR A 202 -18.09 -7.04 31.72
N GLY A 203 -17.32 -8.11 31.65
CA GLY A 203 -17.71 -9.46 31.98
C GLY A 203 -16.50 -10.32 32.40
N PRO A 204 -16.70 -11.62 32.59
CA PRO A 204 -15.61 -12.53 32.93
C PRO A 204 -14.52 -12.61 31.85
N SER A 205 -14.92 -12.53 30.57
CA SER A 205 -14.06 -12.74 29.40
C SER A 205 -14.14 -11.63 28.34
N GLU A 206 -14.81 -10.50 28.66
CA GLU A 206 -14.91 -9.37 27.76
C GLU A 206 -14.29 -8.10 28.38
N VAL A 207 -13.37 -7.48 27.66
CA VAL A 207 -12.75 -6.19 27.98
C VAL A 207 -12.98 -5.20 26.85
N GLU A 208 -13.27 -3.96 27.21
CA GLU A 208 -13.42 -2.83 26.30
C GLU A 208 -12.49 -1.70 26.71
N GLY A 209 -12.22 -0.78 25.78
CA GLY A 209 -11.37 0.36 26.08
C GLY A 209 -11.09 1.24 24.88
N SER A 210 -10.12 2.12 25.11
CA SER A 210 -9.63 3.05 24.07
C SER A 210 -8.14 3.30 24.24
N LYS A 211 -7.51 3.79 23.17
CA LYS A 211 -6.14 4.29 23.18
C LYS A 211 -6.04 5.50 22.26
N LEU A 212 -5.14 6.43 22.57
CA LEU A 212 -4.76 7.49 21.66
C LEU A 212 -3.65 7.01 20.73
N LEU A 213 -3.81 7.29 19.44
CA LEU A 213 -2.86 7.05 18.36
C LEU A 213 -2.38 8.40 17.82
N GLY A 214 -1.31 8.41 17.02
CA GLY A 214 -0.82 9.59 16.32
C GLY A 214 0.59 9.98 16.73
N CYS A 215 1.56 9.57 15.94
CA CYS A 215 2.95 10.01 16.03
C CYS A 215 3.61 10.08 14.63
N PHE A 216 2.82 9.88 13.59
CA PHE A 216 3.26 9.91 12.20
C PHE A 216 4.09 11.16 11.88
N CYS A 217 4.83 11.19 10.78
CA CYS A 217 5.68 12.30 10.30
C CYS A 217 4.93 13.63 10.13
N TYR A 218 4.32 14.15 11.19
CA TYR A 218 3.64 15.45 11.16
C TYR A 218 4.64 16.59 11.04
N ASP A 219 4.48 17.42 10.02
CA ASP A 219 5.35 18.56 9.76
C ASP A 219 5.19 19.66 10.83
N ALA A 220 3.98 20.07 11.13
CA ALA A 220 3.73 21.24 11.98
C ALA A 220 3.27 20.90 13.41
N ARG A 221 2.65 19.75 13.62
CA ARG A 221 2.08 19.33 14.90
C ARG A 221 1.77 17.84 14.91
N GLN A 222 1.98 17.23 16.06
CA GLN A 222 1.48 15.88 16.28
C GLN A 222 -0.04 15.92 16.43
N ALA A 223 -0.79 15.26 15.56
CA ALA A 223 -2.21 15.11 15.66
C ALA A 223 -2.55 13.76 16.32
N VAL A 224 -3.43 13.77 17.30
CA VAL A 224 -3.81 12.61 18.09
C VAL A 224 -5.28 12.29 17.84
N PHE A 225 -5.60 11.00 17.68
CA PHE A 225 -6.95 10.50 17.49
C PHE A 225 -7.17 9.21 18.27
N PRO A 226 -8.41 8.95 18.77
CA PRO A 226 -8.70 7.76 19.55
C PRO A 226 -9.01 6.56 18.65
N ILE A 227 -8.60 5.37 19.12
CA ILE A 227 -9.19 4.09 18.71
C ILE A 227 -9.95 3.50 19.89
N TYR A 228 -11.10 2.92 19.62
CA TYR A 228 -11.94 2.20 20.58
C TYR A 228 -11.98 0.74 20.20
N PHE A 229 -12.03 -0.13 21.20
CA PHE A 229 -12.07 -1.57 20.95
C PHE A 229 -12.95 -2.32 21.95
N VAL A 230 -13.36 -3.53 21.52
CA VAL A 230 -13.96 -4.58 22.37
C VAL A 230 -13.22 -5.88 22.06
N MET A 231 -12.70 -6.55 23.09
CA MET A 231 -12.08 -7.87 22.97
C MET A 231 -12.90 -8.90 23.76
N ARG A 232 -13.20 -10.05 23.15
CA ARG A 232 -13.84 -11.20 23.76
C ARG A 232 -12.92 -12.41 23.68
N VAL A 233 -12.73 -13.09 24.80
CA VAL A 233 -12.06 -14.39 24.87
C VAL A 233 -13.14 -15.48 24.96
N GLU A 234 -13.24 -16.33 23.96
CA GLU A 234 -14.24 -17.40 23.90
C GLU A 234 -13.80 -18.60 24.76
N HIS A 235 -13.76 -18.37 26.09
CA HIS A 235 -13.43 -19.37 27.09
C HIS A 235 -14.19 -19.09 28.39
N ILE A 236 -14.58 -20.15 29.12
CA ILE A 236 -15.35 -20.08 30.37
C ILE A 236 -14.47 -20.53 31.53
N GLY A 237 -14.59 -19.83 32.68
CA GLY A 237 -13.96 -20.23 33.93
C GLY A 237 -12.56 -19.68 34.16
N GLY A 238 -12.09 -18.76 33.33
CA GLY A 238 -10.81 -18.09 33.52
C GLY A 238 -10.87 -16.95 34.54
N VAL A 239 -9.70 -16.46 34.95
CA VAL A 239 -9.48 -15.31 35.80
C VAL A 239 -8.91 -14.17 34.97
N SER A 240 -9.41 -12.97 35.19
CA SER A 240 -9.00 -11.78 34.43
C SER A 240 -8.56 -10.62 35.32
N GLY A 241 -7.78 -9.71 34.77
CA GLY A 241 -7.29 -8.55 35.46
C GLY A 241 -6.54 -7.59 34.55
N TYR A 242 -5.81 -6.69 35.19
CA TYR A 242 -5.02 -5.68 34.49
C TYR A 242 -3.57 -5.70 34.96
N TRP A 243 -2.70 -5.06 34.19
CA TRP A 243 -1.42 -4.56 34.69
C TRP A 243 -1.27 -3.08 34.41
N LYS A 244 -0.39 -2.45 35.18
CA LYS A 244 0.06 -1.09 34.94
C LYS A 244 1.51 -0.97 35.35
N PHE A 245 2.33 -0.37 34.47
CA PHE A 245 3.70 -0.04 34.84
C PHE A 245 3.72 1.17 35.75
N GLN A 246 4.37 1.05 36.92
CA GLN A 246 4.56 2.13 37.84
C GLN A 246 5.84 2.87 37.49
N ARG A 247 5.71 4.02 36.83
CA ARG A 247 6.85 4.89 36.52
C ARG A 247 7.45 5.47 37.79
N PRO A 248 8.80 5.58 37.90
CA PRO A 248 9.44 6.22 39.00
C PRO A 248 8.93 7.66 39.21
N LYS A 249 8.51 7.97 40.45
CA LYS A 249 8.17 9.32 40.81
C LYS A 249 9.43 10.16 40.96
N ARG A 250 9.33 11.46 40.70
CA ARG A 250 10.45 12.39 40.90
C ARG A 250 10.44 12.97 42.32
N GLY A 251 11.61 13.08 42.95
CA GLY A 251 11.80 13.68 44.24
C GLY A 251 11.77 12.67 45.40
N ILE A 252 11.53 13.16 46.61
CA ILE A 252 11.59 12.37 47.87
C ILE A 252 10.61 11.19 47.86
N GLU A 253 9.45 11.33 47.24
CA GLU A 253 8.44 10.27 47.17
C GLU A 253 8.90 9.02 46.41
N ALA A 254 9.84 9.15 45.47
CA ALA A 254 10.36 8.02 44.69
C ALA A 254 11.13 7.00 45.56
N GLU A 255 11.73 7.42 46.64
CA GLU A 255 12.49 6.57 47.56
C GLU A 255 11.59 5.70 48.46
N TRP A 256 10.35 6.05 48.60
CA TRP A 256 9.40 5.42 49.56
C TRP A 256 8.30 4.57 48.88
N ASP A 257 8.19 4.59 47.53
CA ASP A 257 7.18 3.81 46.83
C ASP A 257 7.75 2.46 46.35
N PRO A 258 7.39 1.34 47.02
CA PRO A 258 7.91 0.03 46.63
C PRO A 258 7.37 -0.46 45.26
N ASP A 259 6.37 0.23 44.72
CA ASP A 259 5.76 -0.11 43.41
C ASP A 259 6.39 0.65 42.23
N ASP A 260 7.35 1.57 42.50
CA ASP A 260 8.05 2.29 41.45
C ASP A 260 8.94 1.39 40.59
N ASN A 261 9.00 1.71 39.32
CA ASN A 261 9.81 1.02 38.30
C ASN A 261 9.49 -0.47 38.13
N ARG A 262 8.24 -0.87 38.27
CA ARG A 262 7.76 -2.25 38.07
C ARG A 262 6.33 -2.32 37.56
N TYR A 263 5.97 -3.47 37.02
CA TYR A 263 4.58 -3.79 36.69
C TYR A 263 3.82 -4.21 37.96
N LYS A 264 2.69 -3.56 38.19
CA LYS A 264 1.72 -3.93 39.23
C LYS A 264 0.57 -4.69 38.59
N ILE A 265 0.28 -5.89 39.09
CA ILE A 265 -0.77 -6.78 38.59
C ILE A 265 -2.00 -6.66 39.48
N TYR A 266 -3.16 -6.50 38.85
CA TYR A 266 -4.47 -6.40 39.52
C TYR A 266 -5.34 -7.58 39.08
N THR A 267 -5.75 -8.39 40.03
CA THR A 267 -6.60 -9.58 39.80
C THR A 267 -8.04 -9.27 40.19
N ASN A 268 -9.00 -9.68 39.34
CA ASN A 268 -10.45 -9.47 39.60
C ASN A 268 -10.85 -8.00 39.84
N TYR A 269 -10.03 -7.06 39.40
CA TYR A 269 -10.37 -5.64 39.48
C TYR A 269 -11.31 -5.31 38.30
N ARG A 270 -12.46 -4.65 38.62
CA ARG A 270 -13.54 -4.39 37.67
C ARG A 270 -13.81 -2.91 37.42
N LYS A 271 -13.12 -2.01 38.11
CA LYS A 271 -13.16 -0.57 37.80
C LYS A 271 -12.31 -0.32 36.57
N GLU A 272 -12.52 0.82 35.92
CA GLU A 272 -11.71 1.28 34.83
C GLU A 272 -10.25 1.44 35.26
N MET A 273 -9.34 1.00 34.40
CA MET A 273 -7.90 1.22 34.48
C MET A 273 -7.49 2.16 33.38
N SER A 274 -6.72 3.19 33.70
CA SER A 274 -6.18 4.13 32.72
C SER A 274 -4.70 4.38 32.95
N GLY A 275 -3.98 4.73 31.89
CA GLY A 275 -2.54 5.05 31.95
C GLY A 275 -1.87 4.93 30.61
N ASP A 276 -0.55 5.10 30.63
CA ASP A 276 0.28 5.03 29.43
C ASP A 276 0.69 3.59 29.12
N ASP A 277 1.31 2.91 30.06
CA ASP A 277 1.72 1.51 29.93
C ASP A 277 0.79 0.64 30.78
N VAL A 278 -0.30 0.23 30.16
CA VAL A 278 -1.35 -0.59 30.79
C VAL A 278 -1.75 -1.72 29.86
N GLY A 279 -2.30 -2.80 30.45
CA GLY A 279 -2.84 -3.90 29.68
C GLY A 279 -3.84 -4.75 30.46
N ALA A 280 -4.50 -5.62 29.74
CA ALA A 280 -5.45 -6.62 30.28
C ALA A 280 -4.91 -8.03 30.09
N TRP A 281 -5.20 -8.89 31.05
CA TRP A 281 -4.85 -10.31 30.95
C TRP A 281 -6.04 -11.21 31.31
N TYR A 282 -6.06 -12.39 30.69
CA TYR A 282 -6.99 -13.47 30.95
C TYR A 282 -6.21 -14.76 31.12
N SER A 283 -6.42 -15.52 32.22
CA SER A 283 -5.67 -16.73 32.56
C SER A 283 -6.61 -17.88 32.85
N PHE A 284 -6.25 -19.09 32.43
CA PHE A 284 -7.01 -20.32 32.63
C PHE A 284 -6.09 -21.54 32.66
N ASP A 285 -6.64 -22.69 33.03
CA ASP A 285 -5.95 -23.99 32.97
C ASP A 285 -6.33 -24.67 31.64
N ALA A 286 -5.40 -24.70 30.69
CA ALA A 286 -5.62 -25.33 29.39
C ALA A 286 -5.47 -26.85 29.45
N THR A 287 -6.36 -27.55 28.75
CA THR A 287 -6.21 -28.96 28.42
C THR A 287 -5.23 -29.14 27.25
N GLN A 288 -4.84 -30.38 26.91
CA GLN A 288 -3.95 -30.62 25.79
C GLN A 288 -4.62 -30.23 24.46
N ASP A 289 -3.92 -29.42 23.65
CA ASP A 289 -4.36 -28.94 22.34
C ASP A 289 -5.68 -28.14 22.37
N GLU A 290 -5.93 -27.44 23.50
CA GLU A 290 -7.12 -26.61 23.65
C GLU A 290 -7.07 -25.40 22.74
N GLN A 291 -8.12 -25.23 21.94
CA GLN A 291 -8.28 -24.10 21.04
C GLN A 291 -9.15 -23.02 21.70
N VAL A 292 -8.64 -21.80 21.74
CA VAL A 292 -9.37 -20.64 22.24
C VAL A 292 -9.38 -19.56 21.16
N GLU A 293 -10.58 -19.09 20.83
CA GLU A 293 -10.79 -17.97 19.93
C GLU A 293 -10.81 -16.64 20.70
N VAL A 294 -10.17 -15.62 20.13
CA VAL A 294 -10.19 -14.25 20.65
C VAL A 294 -10.68 -13.32 19.56
N ARG A 295 -11.69 -12.54 19.83
CA ARG A 295 -12.33 -11.63 18.90
C ARG A 295 -12.05 -10.19 19.29
N ILE A 296 -11.65 -9.35 18.33
CA ILE A 296 -11.44 -7.92 18.56
C ILE A 296 -12.19 -7.13 17.50
N GLY A 297 -13.12 -6.26 17.95
CA GLY A 297 -13.74 -5.25 17.10
C GLY A 297 -13.16 -3.88 17.41
N ILE A 298 -12.98 -3.05 16.39
CA ILE A 298 -12.50 -1.67 16.54
C ILE A 298 -13.47 -0.64 15.97
N SER A 299 -13.32 0.58 16.40
CA SER A 299 -14.01 1.78 15.90
C SER A 299 -13.16 3.02 16.14
N PHE A 300 -13.27 4.01 15.29
CA PHE A 300 -12.72 5.35 15.53
C PHE A 300 -13.79 6.34 16.00
N VAL A 301 -14.98 5.81 16.35
CA VAL A 301 -16.16 6.58 16.80
C VAL A 301 -16.42 6.37 18.29
N SER A 302 -16.58 5.12 18.73
CA SER A 302 -16.90 4.79 20.13
C SER A 302 -16.73 3.30 20.44
N ILE A 303 -16.74 2.95 21.72
CA ILE A 303 -16.75 1.56 22.20
C ILE A 303 -17.99 0.81 21.68
N GLU A 304 -19.15 1.46 21.66
CA GLU A 304 -20.41 0.90 21.13
C GLU A 304 -20.32 0.68 19.61
N GLY A 305 -19.54 1.52 18.90
CA GLY A 305 -19.20 1.31 17.49
C GLY A 305 -18.39 0.04 17.30
N ALA A 306 -17.31 -0.14 18.07
CA ALA A 306 -16.49 -1.35 18.05
C ALA A 306 -17.31 -2.61 18.34
N ARG A 307 -18.22 -2.56 19.31
CA ARG A 307 -19.12 -3.66 19.66
C ARG A 307 -20.07 -3.99 18.49
N ARG A 308 -20.71 -2.98 17.87
CA ARG A 308 -21.58 -3.19 16.72
C ARG A 308 -20.83 -3.77 15.54
N ASN A 309 -19.62 -3.30 15.27
CA ASN A 309 -18.78 -3.84 14.21
C ASN A 309 -18.49 -5.32 14.46
N LEU A 310 -18.15 -5.69 15.70
CA LEU A 310 -17.88 -7.06 16.10
C LEU A 310 -19.11 -7.97 15.90
N GLU A 311 -20.26 -7.51 16.38
CA GLU A 311 -21.52 -8.28 16.28
C GLU A 311 -22.01 -8.42 14.83
N ALA A 312 -21.89 -7.37 14.03
CA ALA A 312 -22.35 -7.37 12.64
C ALA A 312 -21.46 -8.23 11.73
N GLU A 313 -20.15 -8.23 11.95
CA GLU A 313 -19.20 -8.89 11.03
C GLU A 313 -18.81 -10.30 11.46
N GLN A 314 -18.82 -10.60 12.76
CA GLN A 314 -18.51 -11.94 13.25
C GLN A 314 -19.72 -12.69 13.77
N GLY A 315 -20.61 -12.05 14.54
CA GLY A 315 -21.80 -12.71 15.09
C GLY A 315 -21.47 -14.04 15.76
N ASN A 316 -22.05 -15.14 15.26
CA ASN A 316 -21.81 -16.51 15.74
C ASN A 316 -20.81 -17.28 14.86
N LEU A 317 -20.15 -16.63 13.90
CA LEU A 317 -19.20 -17.28 13.00
C LEU A 317 -17.93 -17.68 13.76
N HIS A 318 -17.34 -18.80 13.38
CA HIS A 318 -16.09 -19.31 13.92
C HIS A 318 -14.91 -18.97 13.00
N PHE A 319 -13.70 -19.21 13.48
CA PHE A 319 -12.45 -18.82 12.82
C PHE A 319 -12.38 -19.26 11.35
N ASP A 320 -12.70 -20.53 11.05
CA ASP A 320 -12.55 -21.04 9.68
C ASP A 320 -13.57 -20.43 8.70
N GLU A 321 -14.76 -20.04 9.18
CA GLU A 321 -15.77 -19.33 8.38
C GLU A 321 -15.33 -17.91 8.05
N ILE A 322 -14.78 -17.17 9.03
CA ILE A 322 -14.24 -15.83 8.83
C ILE A 322 -13.05 -15.86 7.87
N ARG A 323 -12.13 -16.83 8.06
CA ARG A 323 -10.99 -17.04 7.16
C ARG A 323 -11.43 -17.32 5.72
N ALA A 324 -12.43 -18.20 5.54
CA ALA A 324 -12.95 -18.52 4.23
C ALA A 324 -13.59 -17.29 3.54
N GLU A 325 -14.33 -16.47 4.28
CA GLU A 325 -14.91 -15.23 3.77
C GLU A 325 -13.85 -14.20 3.40
N ALA A 326 -12.80 -14.00 4.22
CA ALA A 326 -11.67 -13.12 3.91
C ALA A 326 -10.98 -13.57 2.60
N ARG A 327 -10.69 -14.88 2.46
CA ARG A 327 -10.13 -15.43 1.22
C ARG A 327 -11.05 -15.19 0.01
N ARG A 328 -12.38 -15.39 0.17
CA ARG A 328 -13.34 -15.16 -0.92
C ARG A 328 -13.32 -13.70 -1.39
N ARG A 329 -13.31 -12.73 -0.46
CA ARG A 329 -13.23 -11.30 -0.78
C ARG A 329 -11.96 -10.98 -1.59
N TRP A 330 -10.83 -11.51 -1.18
CA TRP A 330 -9.58 -11.37 -1.91
C TRP A 330 -9.64 -12.01 -3.30
N GLN A 331 -10.22 -13.20 -3.42
CA GLN A 331 -10.40 -13.87 -4.72
C GLN A 331 -11.28 -13.06 -5.67
N ASP A 332 -12.35 -12.45 -5.17
CA ASP A 332 -13.26 -11.65 -5.97
C ASP A 332 -12.55 -10.40 -6.52
N ASP A 333 -11.74 -9.74 -5.71
CA ASP A 333 -11.01 -8.54 -6.12
C ASP A 333 -9.81 -8.86 -7.03
N LEU A 334 -8.95 -9.77 -6.63
CA LEU A 334 -7.79 -10.17 -7.45
C LEU A 334 -8.23 -10.81 -8.76
N GLY A 335 -9.36 -11.51 -8.74
CA GLY A 335 -9.95 -12.14 -9.93
C GLY A 335 -10.51 -11.18 -10.98
N ARG A 336 -10.50 -9.85 -10.73
CA ARG A 336 -10.82 -8.86 -11.77
C ARG A 336 -9.78 -8.84 -12.90
N ILE A 337 -8.57 -9.28 -12.62
CA ILE A 337 -7.52 -9.43 -13.62
C ILE A 337 -7.09 -10.90 -13.66
N ARG A 338 -7.08 -11.47 -14.87
CA ARG A 338 -6.56 -12.82 -15.14
C ARG A 338 -5.39 -12.73 -16.10
N VAL A 339 -4.27 -13.35 -15.75
CA VAL A 339 -3.06 -13.40 -16.56
C VAL A 339 -2.77 -14.82 -17.02
N GLU A 340 -2.31 -14.98 -18.26
CA GLU A 340 -1.90 -16.25 -18.85
C GLU A 340 -0.48 -16.11 -19.42
N GLY A 341 0.35 -17.13 -19.27
CA GLY A 341 1.77 -17.07 -19.57
C GLY A 341 2.59 -16.52 -18.38
N GLY A 342 3.79 -16.07 -18.64
CA GLY A 342 4.78 -15.69 -17.63
C GLY A 342 5.26 -16.85 -16.77
N THR A 343 6.28 -16.62 -15.95
CA THR A 343 6.78 -17.60 -14.98
C THR A 343 5.90 -17.64 -13.72
N PRO A 344 5.99 -18.69 -12.87
CA PRO A 344 5.35 -18.70 -11.56
C PRO A 344 5.72 -17.47 -10.70
N SER A 345 7.01 -17.13 -10.63
CA SER A 345 7.53 -15.95 -9.92
C SER A 345 6.90 -14.65 -10.43
N GLN A 346 6.81 -14.45 -11.74
CA GLN A 346 6.16 -13.27 -12.33
C GLN A 346 4.67 -13.17 -11.96
N ARG A 347 3.94 -14.30 -11.91
CA ARG A 347 2.55 -14.31 -11.46
C ARG A 347 2.45 -13.98 -9.97
N THR A 348 3.36 -14.51 -9.15
CA THR A 348 3.44 -14.18 -7.73
C THR A 348 3.69 -12.69 -7.51
N VAL A 349 4.68 -12.10 -8.19
CA VAL A 349 4.94 -10.65 -8.13
C VAL A 349 3.71 -9.84 -8.56
N PHE A 350 3.07 -10.22 -9.68
CA PHE A 350 1.90 -9.53 -10.19
C PHE A 350 0.72 -9.52 -9.21
N TYR A 351 0.33 -10.69 -8.70
CA TYR A 351 -0.82 -10.77 -7.79
C TYR A 351 -0.51 -10.23 -6.39
N THR A 352 0.76 -10.26 -5.95
CA THR A 352 1.17 -9.62 -4.70
C THR A 352 1.17 -8.09 -4.84
N ALA A 353 1.65 -7.56 -5.96
CA ALA A 353 1.52 -6.13 -6.24
C ALA A 353 0.05 -5.66 -6.29
N LEU A 354 -0.85 -6.48 -6.86
CA LEU A 354 -2.28 -6.20 -6.84
C LEU A 354 -2.88 -6.29 -5.43
N TYR A 355 -2.39 -7.20 -4.60
CA TYR A 355 -2.75 -7.31 -3.18
C TYR A 355 -2.30 -6.06 -2.41
N HIS A 356 -1.05 -5.61 -2.54
CA HIS A 356 -0.52 -4.42 -1.88
C HIS A 356 -1.32 -3.16 -2.25
N LEU A 357 -1.62 -2.95 -3.53
CA LEU A 357 -2.44 -1.81 -4.01
C LEU A 357 -3.83 -1.74 -3.36
N LEU A 358 -4.36 -2.86 -2.89
CA LEU A 358 -5.69 -2.95 -2.26
C LEU A 358 -5.63 -2.96 -0.72
N LEU A 359 -4.50 -2.63 -0.10
CA LEU A 359 -4.40 -2.45 1.34
C LEU A 359 -4.82 -1.03 1.75
N HIS A 360 -4.34 -0.02 1.05
CA HIS A 360 -4.65 1.40 1.29
C HIS A 360 -5.11 2.11 0.01
N PRO A 361 -5.84 3.24 0.08
CA PRO A 361 -6.58 3.73 1.25
C PRO A 361 -7.58 2.71 1.78
N ASN A 362 -7.83 2.71 3.09
CA ASN A 362 -8.72 1.76 3.76
C ASN A 362 -9.96 2.45 4.35
N LEU A 363 -10.96 1.66 4.72
CA LEU A 363 -12.20 2.15 5.32
C LEU A 363 -11.95 2.83 6.67
N LEU A 364 -12.77 3.84 6.98
CA LEU A 364 -12.77 4.56 8.27
C LEU A 364 -14.10 4.45 9.02
N GLN A 365 -15.23 4.23 8.33
CA GLN A 365 -16.54 4.22 8.99
C GLN A 365 -16.88 2.87 9.63
N ASP A 366 -17.68 2.94 10.71
CA ASP A 366 -18.37 1.81 11.32
C ASP A 366 -19.44 1.21 10.39
N VAL A 367 -19.97 0.03 10.72
CA VAL A 367 -21.02 -0.67 9.93
C VAL A 367 -22.30 0.14 9.77
N ASP A 368 -22.57 1.09 10.68
CA ASP A 368 -23.70 2.02 10.60
C ASP A 368 -23.39 3.32 9.85
N GLY A 369 -22.21 3.40 9.23
CA GLY A 369 -21.79 4.54 8.42
C GLY A 369 -21.20 5.71 9.20
N ARG A 370 -21.09 5.65 10.53
CA ARG A 370 -20.49 6.72 11.35
C ARG A 370 -18.98 6.76 11.24
N TYR A 371 -18.41 7.96 11.22
CA TYR A 371 -16.98 8.19 11.12
C TYR A 371 -16.59 9.54 11.79
N PRO A 372 -15.33 9.72 12.24
CA PRO A 372 -14.83 11.02 12.71
C PRO A 372 -14.59 11.97 11.52
N ALA A 373 -15.08 13.22 11.65
CA ALA A 373 -14.87 14.25 10.64
C ALA A 373 -13.42 14.75 10.62
N MET A 374 -12.99 15.26 9.47
CA MET A 374 -11.64 15.78 9.24
C MET A 374 -11.32 16.95 10.19
N GLU A 375 -10.15 16.92 10.83
CA GLU A 375 -9.64 17.94 11.76
C GLU A 375 -10.62 18.29 12.91
N SER A 376 -11.49 17.34 13.29
CA SER A 376 -12.56 17.55 14.26
C SER A 376 -12.80 16.28 15.09
N ASN A 377 -13.47 16.45 16.23
CA ASN A 377 -14.01 15.35 17.03
C ASN A 377 -15.52 15.13 16.73
N GLU A 378 -16.08 15.83 15.77
CA GLU A 378 -17.46 15.63 15.31
C GLU A 378 -17.62 14.28 14.64
N ILE A 379 -18.67 13.54 15.02
CA ILE A 379 -19.03 12.28 14.36
C ILE A 379 -20.09 12.56 13.30
N ARG A 380 -19.79 12.13 12.07
CA ARG A 380 -20.68 12.23 10.91
C ARG A 380 -21.08 10.85 10.41
N THR A 381 -22.02 10.82 9.48
CA THR A 381 -22.52 9.58 8.88
C THR A 381 -22.48 9.69 7.35
N THR A 382 -22.09 8.60 6.71
CA THR A 382 -22.12 8.44 5.26
C THR A 382 -23.00 7.26 4.86
N SER A 383 -23.61 7.35 3.69
CA SER A 383 -24.30 6.22 3.04
C SER A 383 -23.40 5.44 2.08
N GLY A 384 -22.21 5.97 1.77
CA GLY A 384 -21.20 5.34 0.95
C GLY A 384 -20.01 4.89 1.78
N ASN A 385 -18.87 4.68 1.12
CA ASN A 385 -17.62 4.35 1.81
C ASN A 385 -16.83 5.64 2.13
N ARG A 386 -16.38 5.76 3.37
CA ARG A 386 -15.41 6.76 3.82
C ARG A 386 -14.05 6.11 3.93
N TYR A 387 -13.06 6.65 3.23
CA TYR A 387 -11.70 6.15 3.23
C TYR A 387 -10.76 7.04 4.07
N THR A 388 -9.63 6.48 4.45
CA THR A 388 -8.51 7.12 5.15
C THR A 388 -7.18 6.54 4.69
N VAL A 389 -6.07 7.08 5.18
CA VAL A 389 -4.70 6.74 4.75
C VAL A 389 -4.49 7.14 3.29
N PHE A 390 -4.62 8.44 3.04
CA PHE A 390 -4.38 9.02 1.71
C PHE A 390 -2.97 9.58 1.60
N SER A 391 -2.03 8.77 1.15
CA SER A 391 -0.69 9.19 0.73
C SER A 391 -0.76 9.75 -0.70
N LEU A 392 -1.42 10.91 -0.87
CA LEU A 392 -1.80 11.38 -2.21
C LEU A 392 -0.62 11.80 -3.08
N TRP A 393 0.49 12.30 -2.48
CA TRP A 393 1.69 12.68 -3.23
C TRP A 393 2.27 11.51 -4.04
N ASP A 394 2.15 10.31 -3.48
CA ASP A 394 2.63 9.07 -4.08
C ASP A 394 1.58 8.49 -5.02
N THR A 395 0.36 8.29 -4.49
CA THR A 395 -0.69 7.47 -5.10
C THR A 395 -1.35 8.08 -6.33
N TYR A 396 -1.36 9.42 -6.48
CA TYR A 396 -1.95 10.06 -7.67
C TYR A 396 -1.24 9.66 -8.97
N ARG A 397 0.01 9.22 -8.89
CA ARG A 397 0.86 8.87 -10.05
C ARG A 397 0.49 7.54 -10.68
N THR A 398 0.12 6.55 -9.85
CA THR A 398 -0.10 5.17 -10.31
C THR A 398 -1.34 4.52 -9.70
N VAL A 399 -1.52 4.53 -8.37
CA VAL A 399 -2.62 3.82 -7.67
C VAL A 399 -3.98 4.31 -8.15
N HIS A 400 -4.23 5.62 -8.11
CA HIS A 400 -5.52 6.19 -8.50
C HIS A 400 -5.86 6.00 -9.99
N PRO A 401 -4.92 6.15 -10.96
CA PRO A 401 -5.14 5.73 -12.34
C PRO A 401 -5.47 4.25 -12.49
N PHE A 402 -4.84 3.36 -11.67
CA PHE A 402 -5.14 1.93 -11.68
C PHE A 402 -6.54 1.63 -11.12
N LEU A 403 -6.88 2.23 -9.98
CA LEU A 403 -8.23 2.12 -9.39
C LEU A 403 -9.29 2.65 -10.36
N THR A 404 -9.02 3.78 -11.03
CA THR A 404 -9.91 4.32 -12.06
C THR A 404 -10.21 3.28 -13.13
N LEU A 405 -9.23 2.52 -13.59
CA LEU A 405 -9.42 1.51 -14.64
C LEU A 405 -10.11 0.23 -14.15
N VAL A 406 -9.73 -0.29 -12.97
CA VAL A 406 -10.09 -1.64 -12.53
C VAL A 406 -11.15 -1.62 -11.42
N TYR A 407 -11.14 -0.60 -10.55
CA TYR A 407 -12.04 -0.46 -9.40
C TYR A 407 -12.72 0.91 -9.37
N PRO A 408 -13.43 1.31 -10.44
CA PRO A 408 -13.98 2.65 -10.61
C PRO A 408 -14.96 3.06 -9.50
N GLU A 409 -15.69 2.12 -8.92
CA GLU A 409 -16.59 2.36 -7.78
C GLU A 409 -15.84 2.85 -6.56
N ARG A 410 -14.68 2.24 -6.26
CA ARG A 410 -13.83 2.62 -5.12
C ARG A 410 -13.15 3.96 -5.37
N GLN A 411 -12.68 4.19 -6.59
CA GLN A 411 -12.09 5.49 -6.97
C GLN A 411 -13.08 6.62 -6.81
N LEU A 412 -14.35 6.43 -7.21
CA LEU A 412 -15.40 7.44 -7.02
C LEU A 412 -15.70 7.69 -5.55
N ASP A 413 -15.75 6.65 -4.72
CA ASP A 413 -15.94 6.80 -3.28
C ASP A 413 -14.78 7.55 -2.62
N MET A 414 -13.54 7.35 -3.10
CA MET A 414 -12.37 8.10 -2.65
C MET A 414 -12.47 9.59 -3.04
N VAL A 415 -12.88 9.91 -4.28
CA VAL A 415 -13.15 11.30 -4.68
C VAL A 415 -14.23 11.93 -3.80
N ARG A 416 -15.34 11.24 -3.56
CA ARG A 416 -16.40 11.71 -2.66
C ARG A 416 -15.91 11.92 -1.24
N THR A 417 -15.00 11.05 -0.77
CA THR A 417 -14.33 11.20 0.52
C THR A 417 -13.52 12.50 0.59
N LEU A 418 -12.70 12.80 -0.43
CA LEU A 418 -11.93 14.05 -0.48
C LEU A 418 -12.82 15.29 -0.48
N LEU A 419 -13.96 15.24 -1.20
CA LEU A 419 -14.94 16.33 -1.20
C LEU A 419 -15.67 16.48 0.14
N SER A 420 -15.92 15.37 0.84
CA SER A 420 -16.45 15.41 2.21
C SER A 420 -15.43 16.06 3.16
N MET A 421 -14.15 15.71 3.05
CA MET A 421 -13.07 16.35 3.82
C MET A 421 -12.97 17.86 3.54
N TYR A 422 -13.13 18.27 2.27
CA TYR A 422 -13.22 19.68 1.93
C TYR A 422 -14.38 20.40 2.63
N ASN A 423 -15.57 19.79 2.64
CA ASN A 423 -16.73 20.33 3.35
C ASN A 423 -16.56 20.36 4.88
N GLU A 424 -15.75 19.50 5.43
CA GLU A 424 -15.49 19.38 6.86
C GLU A 424 -14.48 20.40 7.38
N GLN A 425 -13.38 20.63 6.65
CA GLN A 425 -12.26 21.47 7.08
C GLN A 425 -11.99 22.69 6.18
N GLY A 426 -12.70 22.81 5.05
CA GLY A 426 -12.55 23.92 4.11
C GLY A 426 -11.37 23.83 3.14
N ARG A 427 -10.65 22.71 3.10
CA ARG A 427 -9.54 22.43 2.17
C ARG A 427 -9.46 20.94 1.81
N LEU A 428 -8.88 20.63 0.65
CA LEU A 428 -8.53 19.27 0.26
C LEU A 428 -7.32 18.79 1.09
N PRO A 429 -7.15 17.49 1.35
CA PRO A 429 -5.98 16.97 2.03
C PRO A 429 -4.77 16.80 1.11
N ARG A 430 -3.57 16.70 1.70
CA ARG A 430 -2.33 16.27 1.08
C ARG A 430 -1.99 14.83 1.49
N TRP A 431 -1.82 14.62 2.79
CA TRP A 431 -1.53 13.32 3.38
C TRP A 431 -2.41 13.09 4.62
N GLU A 432 -3.55 12.46 4.42
CA GLU A 432 -4.56 12.29 5.47
C GLU A 432 -4.38 10.96 6.20
N LEU A 433 -4.45 10.97 7.53
CA LEU A 433 -4.38 9.82 8.41
C LEU A 433 -5.49 9.88 9.47
N TYR A 434 -6.50 9.02 9.36
CA TYR A 434 -7.62 8.85 10.30
C TYR A 434 -8.30 10.17 10.70
N GLY A 435 -8.61 11.00 9.71
CA GLY A 435 -9.28 12.29 9.90
C GLY A 435 -8.34 13.41 10.34
N ARG A 436 -7.02 13.26 10.19
CA ARG A 436 -6.02 14.29 10.48
C ARG A 436 -5.14 14.54 9.27
N GLU A 437 -4.83 15.81 9.02
CA GLU A 437 -3.87 16.23 7.99
C GLU A 437 -2.45 16.21 8.58
N THR A 438 -1.57 15.42 7.99
CA THR A 438 -0.18 15.33 8.44
C THR A 438 0.71 16.42 7.84
N LEU A 439 0.31 16.99 6.70
CA LEU A 439 1.10 17.90 5.86
C LEU A 439 2.43 17.30 5.37
N THR A 440 2.58 15.99 5.48
CA THR A 440 3.76 15.27 4.97
C THR A 440 3.81 15.38 3.44
N MET A 441 5.01 15.40 2.87
CA MET A 441 5.31 15.52 1.44
C MET A 441 4.87 16.87 0.84
N GLU A 442 4.70 16.95 -0.50
CA GLU A 442 4.69 18.20 -1.24
C GLU A 442 3.37 18.46 -1.99
N GLY A 443 3.09 19.72 -2.22
CA GLY A 443 2.05 20.16 -3.15
C GLY A 443 0.60 19.96 -2.68
N ASP A 444 -0.28 19.88 -3.65
CA ASP A 444 -1.72 19.66 -3.50
C ASP A 444 -2.21 18.53 -4.42
N PRO A 445 -1.73 17.29 -4.20
CA PRO A 445 -1.92 16.16 -5.10
C PRO A 445 -3.38 15.73 -5.26
N ALA A 446 -4.27 16.06 -4.31
CA ALA A 446 -5.70 15.84 -4.45
C ALA A 446 -6.27 16.49 -5.72
N VAL A 447 -5.75 17.64 -6.14
CA VAL A 447 -6.13 18.33 -7.38
C VAL A 447 -5.82 17.46 -8.59
N SER A 448 -4.61 16.92 -8.64
CA SER A 448 -4.17 16.00 -9.71
C SER A 448 -5.03 14.75 -9.77
N MET A 449 -5.32 14.12 -8.63
CA MET A 449 -6.12 12.90 -8.51
C MET A 449 -7.56 13.11 -8.96
N ILE A 450 -8.23 14.17 -8.50
CA ILE A 450 -9.64 14.45 -8.84
C ILE A 450 -9.77 14.80 -10.32
N ALA A 451 -8.91 15.70 -10.82
CA ALA A 451 -8.94 16.12 -12.22
C ALA A 451 -8.68 14.94 -13.18
N ASP A 452 -7.68 14.10 -12.89
CA ASP A 452 -7.35 12.92 -13.71
C ASP A 452 -8.50 11.90 -13.72
N THR A 453 -9.12 11.64 -12.57
CA THR A 453 -10.28 10.75 -12.43
C THR A 453 -11.44 11.22 -13.33
N TRP A 454 -11.76 12.52 -13.29
CA TRP A 454 -12.82 13.11 -14.11
C TRP A 454 -12.49 13.06 -15.61
N LEU A 455 -11.26 13.38 -15.98
CA LEU A 455 -10.78 13.38 -17.37
C LEU A 455 -10.75 11.96 -17.97
N ARG A 456 -10.56 10.93 -17.14
CA ARG A 456 -10.69 9.50 -17.53
C ARG A 456 -12.13 9.01 -17.59
N GLY A 457 -13.12 9.89 -17.40
CA GLY A 457 -14.52 9.60 -17.63
C GLY A 457 -15.36 9.25 -16.41
N LEU A 458 -14.78 9.13 -15.21
CA LEU A 458 -15.52 8.91 -13.97
C LEU A 458 -16.05 10.26 -13.44
N ARG A 459 -17.35 10.51 -13.63
CA ARG A 459 -17.97 11.83 -13.38
C ARG A 459 -19.12 11.78 -12.37
N GLN A 460 -19.34 10.64 -11.69
CA GLN A 460 -20.46 10.42 -10.79
C GLN A 460 -20.19 10.98 -9.38
N PHE A 461 -19.81 12.27 -9.29
CA PHE A 461 -19.64 13.05 -8.07
C PHE A 461 -20.01 14.52 -8.32
N ASP A 462 -20.06 15.35 -7.29
CA ASP A 462 -20.34 16.78 -7.42
C ASP A 462 -19.15 17.48 -8.10
N VAL A 463 -19.28 17.71 -9.40
CA VAL A 463 -18.21 18.27 -10.25
C VAL A 463 -17.98 19.75 -9.97
N GLU A 464 -19.03 20.52 -9.65
CA GLU A 464 -18.89 21.96 -9.35
C GLU A 464 -18.22 22.15 -8.00
N LEU A 465 -18.60 21.39 -6.97
CA LEU A 465 -17.92 21.36 -5.68
C LEU A 465 -16.45 20.94 -5.83
N ALA A 466 -16.18 19.92 -6.63
CA ALA A 466 -14.82 19.44 -6.89
C ALA A 466 -13.97 20.53 -7.55
N TYR A 467 -14.53 21.22 -8.55
CA TYR A 467 -13.85 22.31 -9.24
C TYR A 467 -13.59 23.49 -8.30
N GLU A 468 -14.55 23.88 -7.47
CA GLU A 468 -14.40 24.92 -6.44
C GLU A 468 -13.27 24.57 -5.45
N ALA A 469 -13.29 23.35 -4.90
CA ALA A 469 -12.30 22.87 -3.94
C ALA A 469 -10.89 22.87 -4.52
N MET A 470 -10.73 22.37 -5.75
CA MET A 470 -9.44 22.36 -6.46
C MET A 470 -8.96 23.76 -6.78
N ARG A 471 -9.86 24.64 -7.29
CA ARG A 471 -9.53 26.03 -7.60
C ARG A 471 -9.11 26.79 -6.35
N LYS A 472 -9.81 26.58 -5.23
CA LYS A 472 -9.42 27.17 -3.94
C LYS A 472 -8.03 26.71 -3.53
N ALA A 473 -7.73 25.40 -3.55
CA ALA A 473 -6.42 24.86 -3.19
C ALA A 473 -5.27 25.53 -3.97
N VAL A 474 -5.40 25.67 -5.29
CA VAL A 474 -4.34 26.23 -6.14
C VAL A 474 -4.26 27.77 -6.11
N MET A 475 -5.29 28.47 -5.60
CA MET A 475 -5.37 29.94 -5.58
C MET A 475 -5.19 30.55 -4.20
N GLU A 476 -5.33 29.75 -3.12
CA GLU A 476 -5.21 30.24 -1.75
C GLU A 476 -3.81 30.80 -1.49
N ARG A 477 -3.71 31.92 -0.75
CA ARG A 477 -2.48 32.67 -0.50
C ARG A 477 -2.37 33.07 0.97
N GLY A 478 -1.18 33.52 1.35
CA GLY A 478 -0.88 33.96 2.71
C GLY A 478 -0.77 32.81 3.70
N ASP A 479 -0.84 33.13 4.98
CA ASP A 479 -0.59 32.20 6.09
C ASP A 479 -1.66 31.06 6.20
N THR A 480 -2.77 31.18 5.51
CA THR A 480 -3.82 30.14 5.45
C THR A 480 -3.56 29.07 4.41
N SER A 481 -2.65 29.32 3.47
CA SER A 481 -2.31 28.41 2.39
C SER A 481 -1.36 27.31 2.86
N LEU A 482 -1.88 26.31 3.59
CA LEU A 482 -1.07 25.24 4.16
C LEU A 482 -0.51 24.28 3.11
N LEU A 483 -1.22 24.09 1.99
CA LEU A 483 -0.78 23.19 0.92
C LEU A 483 0.23 23.84 -0.03
N ARG A 484 0.17 25.18 -0.16
CA ARG A 484 1.08 25.98 -0.99
C ARG A 484 1.58 27.17 -0.19
N PRO A 485 2.45 26.97 0.81
CA PRO A 485 2.91 28.05 1.70
C PRO A 485 3.61 29.19 0.96
N ASP A 486 4.18 28.93 -0.20
CA ASP A 486 4.93 29.84 -1.08
C ASP A 486 4.12 30.29 -2.32
N ASN A 487 2.78 30.10 -2.30
CA ASN A 487 1.93 30.45 -3.44
C ASN A 487 1.93 31.94 -3.80
N ASP A 488 2.23 32.84 -2.87
CA ASP A 488 2.40 34.26 -3.15
C ASP A 488 3.60 34.52 -4.08
N ASP A 489 4.76 33.95 -3.76
CA ASP A 489 5.94 34.02 -4.61
C ASP A 489 5.73 33.28 -5.93
N TYR A 490 5.19 32.05 -5.89
CA TYR A 490 4.90 31.28 -7.09
C TYR A 490 3.96 32.01 -8.06
N SER A 491 2.91 32.66 -7.54
CA SER A 491 1.97 33.43 -8.36
C SER A 491 2.56 34.74 -8.90
N ARG A 492 3.42 35.43 -8.13
CA ARG A 492 4.00 36.71 -8.48
C ARG A 492 5.24 36.57 -9.37
N LEU A 493 6.13 35.65 -9.04
CA LEU A 493 7.42 35.47 -9.72
C LEU A 493 7.34 34.44 -10.84
N GLY A 494 6.35 33.50 -10.77
CA GLY A 494 6.25 32.33 -11.64
C GLY A 494 7.24 31.23 -11.28
N TYR A 495 7.79 31.26 -10.07
CA TYR A 495 8.64 30.23 -9.47
C TYR A 495 8.63 30.39 -7.94
N VAL A 496 9.03 29.37 -7.20
CA VAL A 496 9.27 29.42 -5.76
C VAL A 496 10.76 29.68 -5.55
N PRO A 497 11.15 30.83 -4.92
CA PRO A 497 12.54 31.08 -4.65
C PRO A 497 13.08 30.24 -3.50
N LEU A 498 14.31 29.77 -3.62
CA LEU A 498 15.01 29.13 -2.52
C LEU A 498 15.27 30.15 -1.39
N ARG A 499 14.77 29.81 -0.20
CA ARG A 499 14.96 30.56 1.03
C ARG A 499 15.28 29.59 2.15
N GLU A 500 15.87 30.08 3.24
CA GLU A 500 16.19 29.21 4.39
C GLU A 500 14.99 28.40 4.92
N LYS A 501 13.79 28.97 4.87
CA LYS A 501 12.53 28.30 5.28
C LYS A 501 11.85 27.46 4.18
N HIS A 502 12.35 27.48 2.95
CA HIS A 502 11.79 26.82 1.78
C HIS A 502 12.87 25.99 1.08
N ASP A 503 13.35 24.96 1.77
CA ASP A 503 14.42 24.09 1.26
C ASP A 503 14.01 23.34 -0.01
N ASN A 504 12.70 23.03 -0.16
CA ASN A 504 12.16 22.23 -1.24
C ASN A 504 11.58 23.07 -2.39
N SER A 505 12.09 24.26 -2.61
CA SER A 505 11.50 25.26 -3.53
C SER A 505 11.21 24.75 -4.94
N VAL A 506 12.11 23.94 -5.51
CA VAL A 506 11.90 23.34 -6.85
C VAL A 506 10.85 22.27 -6.80
N SER A 507 10.93 21.35 -5.82
CA SER A 507 9.94 20.27 -5.65
C SER A 507 8.52 20.82 -5.45
N HIS A 508 8.35 21.84 -4.59
CA HIS A 508 7.08 22.56 -4.42
C HIS A 508 6.55 23.09 -5.75
N ALA A 509 7.39 23.86 -6.47
CA ALA A 509 6.98 24.46 -7.73
C ALA A 509 6.60 23.43 -8.80
N LEU A 510 7.25 22.27 -8.83
CA LEU A 510 6.96 21.20 -9.79
C LEU A 510 5.62 20.51 -9.48
N GLU A 511 5.33 20.24 -8.21
CA GLU A 511 4.04 19.68 -7.79
C GLU A 511 2.90 20.68 -8.06
N TYR A 512 3.10 21.98 -7.75
CA TYR A 512 2.12 23.03 -8.09
C TYR A 512 1.87 23.11 -9.59
N ALA A 513 2.92 23.00 -10.40
CA ALA A 513 2.80 23.03 -11.85
C ALA A 513 2.06 21.82 -12.41
N THR A 514 2.24 20.64 -11.81
CA THR A 514 1.51 19.42 -12.19
C THR A 514 0.01 19.54 -11.86
N ALA A 515 -0.34 20.02 -10.67
CA ALA A 515 -1.72 20.26 -10.27
C ALA A 515 -2.39 21.35 -11.13
N ASP A 516 -1.68 22.46 -11.41
CA ASP A 516 -2.14 23.51 -12.31
C ASP A 516 -2.42 22.97 -13.72
N TYR A 517 -1.53 22.12 -14.26
CA TYR A 517 -1.76 21.49 -15.55
C TYR A 517 -3.02 20.63 -15.54
N ALA A 518 -3.17 19.74 -14.56
CA ALA A 518 -4.35 18.86 -14.46
C ALA A 518 -5.64 19.66 -14.35
N LEU A 519 -5.66 20.69 -13.51
CA LEU A 519 -6.81 21.58 -13.35
C LEU A 519 -7.10 22.39 -14.65
N SER A 520 -6.07 22.84 -15.36
CA SER A 520 -6.25 23.53 -16.65
C SER A 520 -6.96 22.68 -17.69
N ARG A 521 -6.65 21.37 -17.72
CA ARG A 521 -7.27 20.39 -18.62
C ARG A 521 -8.75 20.18 -18.27
N MET A 522 -9.04 20.05 -17.00
CA MET A 522 -10.44 19.93 -16.53
C MET A 522 -11.21 21.23 -16.77
N ALA A 523 -10.62 22.39 -16.49
CA ALA A 523 -11.22 23.70 -16.77
C ALA A 523 -11.57 23.87 -18.27
N ALA A 524 -10.65 23.50 -19.17
CA ALA A 524 -10.90 23.53 -20.61
C ALA A 524 -12.08 22.65 -21.01
N ALA A 525 -12.16 21.43 -20.47
CA ALA A 525 -13.24 20.48 -20.74
C ALA A 525 -14.60 20.93 -20.15
N LEU A 526 -14.59 21.71 -19.06
CA LEU A 526 -15.77 22.34 -18.45
C LEU A 526 -16.16 23.67 -19.10
N GLY A 527 -15.40 24.17 -20.09
CA GLY A 527 -15.65 25.46 -20.75
C GLY A 527 -15.23 26.67 -19.92
N LYS A 528 -14.48 26.50 -18.84
CA LYS A 528 -13.95 27.57 -17.98
C LYS A 528 -12.64 28.14 -18.62
N THR A 529 -12.80 28.87 -19.71
CA THR A 529 -11.71 29.25 -20.64
C THR A 529 -10.64 30.12 -20.01
N GLU A 530 -11.00 31.04 -19.11
CA GLU A 530 -10.04 31.94 -18.44
C GLU A 530 -9.15 31.15 -17.50
N ASP A 531 -9.72 30.32 -16.62
CA ASP A 531 -8.98 29.46 -15.72
C ASP A 531 -8.10 28.47 -16.49
N ALA A 532 -8.62 27.87 -17.58
CA ALA A 532 -7.86 26.95 -18.42
C ALA A 532 -6.59 27.62 -18.97
N ARG A 533 -6.69 28.86 -19.43
CA ARG A 533 -5.57 29.63 -19.97
C ARG A 533 -4.59 30.03 -18.87
N TYR A 534 -5.11 30.49 -17.73
CA TYR A 534 -4.29 30.93 -16.59
C TYR A 534 -3.47 29.78 -16.01
N PHE A 535 -4.10 28.67 -15.67
CA PHE A 535 -3.42 27.50 -15.07
C PHE A 535 -2.47 26.82 -16.06
N SER A 536 -2.84 26.72 -17.34
CA SER A 536 -1.94 26.21 -18.37
C SER A 536 -0.67 27.05 -18.53
N ALA A 537 -0.77 28.39 -18.46
CA ALA A 537 0.39 29.26 -18.51
C ALA A 537 1.25 29.12 -17.25
N ARG A 538 0.62 29.03 -16.07
CA ARG A 538 1.31 28.93 -14.78
C ARG A 538 2.06 27.58 -14.64
N SER A 539 1.50 26.49 -15.16
CA SER A 539 2.15 25.18 -15.16
C SER A 539 3.49 25.14 -15.91
N LEU A 540 3.75 26.10 -16.80
CA LEU A 540 5.02 26.20 -17.53
C LEU A 540 6.11 26.97 -16.76
N GLY A 541 5.81 27.46 -15.55
CA GLY A 541 6.75 28.18 -14.68
C GLY A 541 8.02 27.38 -14.36
N TYR A 542 7.93 26.05 -14.31
CA TYR A 542 9.07 25.16 -14.06
C TYR A 542 10.24 25.39 -15.02
N ARG A 543 9.99 25.88 -16.24
CA ARG A 543 11.02 26.16 -17.26
C ARG A 543 12.03 27.22 -16.81
N ARG A 544 11.69 28.07 -15.83
CA ARG A 544 12.59 29.06 -15.24
C ARG A 544 13.77 28.45 -14.50
N TYR A 545 13.57 27.28 -13.92
CA TYR A 545 14.60 26.54 -13.20
C TYR A 545 15.62 25.85 -14.13
N TYR A 546 15.30 25.71 -15.43
CA TYR A 546 16.20 24.99 -16.33
C TYR A 546 17.48 25.80 -16.56
N ASP A 547 18.60 25.25 -16.08
CA ASP A 547 19.95 25.78 -16.29
C ASP A 547 20.64 25.00 -17.44
N SER A 548 21.02 25.72 -18.49
CA SER A 548 21.69 25.12 -19.65
C SER A 548 23.13 24.69 -19.38
N GLU A 549 23.77 25.26 -18.34
CA GLU A 549 25.14 24.92 -17.94
C GLU A 549 25.19 23.54 -17.26
N SER A 550 24.37 23.32 -16.21
CA SER A 550 24.24 22.00 -15.58
C SER A 550 23.43 21.01 -16.43
N GLY A 551 22.50 21.55 -17.23
CA GLY A 551 21.56 20.77 -18.02
C GLY A 551 20.44 20.11 -17.21
N THR A 552 20.23 20.60 -15.99
CA THR A 552 19.19 20.16 -15.03
C THR A 552 18.37 21.36 -14.56
N LEU A 553 17.35 21.10 -13.76
CA LEU A 553 16.71 22.15 -12.98
C LEU A 553 17.64 22.57 -11.85
N ARG A 554 17.74 23.88 -11.60
CA ARG A 554 18.60 24.50 -10.58
C ARG A 554 17.78 25.49 -9.77
N PRO A 555 17.90 25.51 -8.44
CA PRO A 555 17.15 26.44 -7.60
C PRO A 555 17.42 27.89 -7.96
N LEU A 556 16.38 28.72 -7.87
CA LEU A 556 16.43 30.18 -8.07
C LEU A 556 16.35 30.89 -6.72
N LEU A 557 17.18 31.93 -6.57
CA LEU A 557 17.17 32.83 -5.43
C LEU A 557 16.06 33.91 -5.58
N PRO A 558 15.73 34.67 -4.51
CA PRO A 558 14.69 35.70 -4.58
C PRO A 558 14.92 36.80 -5.63
N ASP A 559 16.15 37.06 -6.02
CA ASP A 559 16.55 38.02 -7.06
C ASP A 559 16.51 37.42 -8.49
N GLY A 560 16.17 36.15 -8.61
CA GLY A 560 16.11 35.40 -9.88
C GLY A 560 17.44 34.81 -10.34
N ALA A 561 18.50 34.94 -9.56
CA ALA A 561 19.79 34.31 -9.86
C ALA A 561 19.72 32.81 -9.51
N PHE A 562 20.47 31.98 -10.24
CA PHE A 562 20.64 30.58 -9.90
C PHE A 562 21.48 30.42 -8.62
N LEU A 563 21.13 29.45 -7.79
CA LEU A 563 21.94 29.05 -6.63
C LEU A 563 23.37 28.72 -7.06
N SER A 564 24.38 29.29 -6.38
CA SER A 564 25.80 29.01 -6.64
C SER A 564 26.58 28.99 -5.32
N PRO A 565 27.44 27.97 -5.07
CA PRO A 565 27.72 26.82 -5.93
C PRO A 565 26.53 25.86 -6.02
N PHE A 566 26.50 25.00 -7.03
CA PHE A 566 25.44 23.99 -7.22
C PHE A 566 26.01 22.70 -7.77
N ASP A 567 25.69 21.59 -7.12
CA ASP A 567 25.97 20.22 -7.57
C ASP A 567 24.63 19.54 -7.91
N PRO A 568 24.36 19.21 -9.18
CA PRO A 568 23.12 18.56 -9.58
C PRO A 568 22.95 17.12 -9.09
N CYS A 569 24.01 16.51 -8.56
CA CYS A 569 24.00 15.18 -7.95
C CYS A 569 23.82 15.22 -6.42
N GLN A 570 23.88 16.43 -5.83
CA GLN A 570 23.65 16.58 -4.40
C GLN A 570 22.18 16.27 -4.07
N GLY A 571 21.98 15.40 -3.09
CA GLY A 571 20.69 14.97 -2.59
C GLY A 571 20.57 13.46 -2.68
N GLU A 572 20.20 12.89 -1.58
CA GLU A 572 19.80 11.50 -1.43
C GLU A 572 18.50 11.48 -0.64
N ASN A 573 17.84 10.34 -0.61
CA ASN A 573 16.71 10.13 0.29
C ASN A 573 17.15 10.46 1.74
N PHE A 574 16.41 11.34 2.44
CA PHE A 574 16.69 11.83 3.79
C PHE A 574 17.98 12.68 3.97
N ALA A 575 18.65 13.07 2.89
CA ALA A 575 19.76 13.99 2.97
C ALA A 575 19.32 15.41 2.55
N PRO A 576 19.74 16.47 3.27
CA PRO A 576 19.41 17.85 2.89
C PRO A 576 19.92 18.19 1.48
N CYS A 577 19.02 18.58 0.60
CA CYS A 577 19.34 19.07 -0.74
C CYS A 577 18.59 20.34 -1.02
N PRO A 578 19.28 21.49 -1.12
CA PRO A 578 18.61 22.77 -1.36
C PRO A 578 17.76 22.75 -2.64
N GLY A 579 16.47 22.96 -2.49
CA GLY A 579 15.50 23.02 -3.57
C GLY A 579 14.80 21.69 -3.92
N PHE A 580 15.28 20.55 -3.44
CA PHE A 580 14.74 19.24 -3.79
C PHE A 580 14.41 18.42 -2.54
N HIS A 581 13.25 17.80 -2.53
CA HIS A 581 12.79 16.90 -1.48
C HIS A 581 13.08 15.45 -1.87
N GLU A 582 13.74 14.71 -0.99
CA GLU A 582 14.02 13.27 -1.18
C GLU A 582 14.59 12.95 -2.57
N GLY A 583 15.57 13.71 -3.03
CA GLY A 583 16.18 13.48 -4.32
C GLY A 583 17.11 14.63 -4.76
N SER A 584 17.66 14.49 -5.93
CA SER A 584 18.59 15.42 -6.57
C SER A 584 17.95 16.14 -7.75
N ALA A 585 18.63 17.11 -8.33
CA ALA A 585 18.18 17.75 -9.56
C ALA A 585 17.95 16.77 -10.72
N TRP A 586 18.68 15.65 -10.77
CA TRP A 586 18.48 14.62 -11.79
C TRP A 586 17.15 13.89 -11.62
N ASN A 587 16.71 13.63 -10.39
CA ASN A 587 15.44 12.95 -10.14
C ASN A 587 14.22 13.80 -10.48
N TYR A 588 14.37 15.15 -10.46
CA TYR A 588 13.25 16.08 -10.74
C TYR A 588 13.24 16.66 -12.16
N THR A 589 14.37 16.63 -12.91
CA THR A 589 14.49 17.36 -14.18
C THR A 589 13.51 16.92 -15.25
N PHE A 590 13.17 15.64 -15.37
CA PHE A 590 12.30 15.12 -16.41
C PHE A 590 10.87 14.83 -15.93
N GLY A 591 10.53 15.16 -14.68
CA GLY A 591 9.24 14.82 -14.05
C GLY A 591 8.02 15.51 -14.68
N GLN A 592 8.20 16.63 -15.41
CA GLN A 592 7.10 17.40 -16.02
C GLN A 592 6.64 16.78 -17.35
N ALA A 593 6.04 15.58 -17.26
CA ALA A 593 5.71 14.74 -18.41
C ALA A 593 4.66 15.34 -19.37
N TYR A 594 3.89 16.35 -18.93
CA TYR A 594 2.96 17.08 -19.78
C TYR A 594 3.66 18.01 -20.80
N ASP A 595 4.91 18.38 -20.57
CA ASP A 595 5.64 19.32 -21.44
C ASP A 595 6.98 18.80 -21.94
N VAL A 596 7.08 17.48 -22.17
CA VAL A 596 8.30 16.83 -22.68
C VAL A 596 8.89 17.53 -23.90
N LYS A 597 8.03 17.98 -24.84
CA LYS A 597 8.49 18.70 -26.05
C LYS A 597 9.03 20.09 -25.72
N GLY A 598 8.48 20.77 -24.70
CA GLY A 598 8.97 22.06 -24.22
C GLY A 598 10.35 21.94 -23.58
N LEU A 599 10.51 20.98 -22.67
CA LEU A 599 11.79 20.67 -22.05
C LEU A 599 12.84 20.23 -23.08
N ALA A 600 12.45 19.41 -24.06
CA ALA A 600 13.35 19.01 -25.14
C ALA A 600 13.87 20.23 -25.94
N ARG A 601 13.02 21.24 -26.19
CA ARG A 601 13.47 22.49 -26.83
C ARG A 601 14.49 23.25 -25.99
N LEU A 602 14.28 23.34 -24.68
CA LEU A 602 15.23 23.96 -23.74
C LEU A 602 16.58 23.24 -23.75
N MET A 603 16.57 21.93 -23.86
CA MET A 603 17.78 21.08 -23.92
C MET A 603 18.49 21.09 -25.27
N GLY A 604 17.99 21.81 -26.28
CA GLY A 604 18.60 21.86 -27.62
C GLY A 604 18.02 20.83 -28.60
N GLY A 605 16.85 20.28 -28.34
CA GLY A 605 16.08 19.40 -29.22
C GLY A 605 15.99 17.94 -28.78
N THR A 606 15.21 17.16 -29.51
CA THR A 606 14.91 15.75 -29.18
C THR A 606 16.16 14.89 -28.94
N LYS A 607 17.19 15.02 -29.76
CA LYS A 607 18.40 14.21 -29.61
C LYS A 607 19.14 14.52 -28.29
N ALA A 608 19.20 15.79 -27.91
CA ALA A 608 19.82 16.22 -26.65
C ALA A 608 19.02 15.72 -25.45
N TYR A 609 17.68 15.83 -25.49
CA TYR A 609 16.79 15.30 -24.45
C TYR A 609 17.00 13.79 -24.27
N VAL A 610 16.88 13.01 -25.34
CA VAL A 610 17.04 11.54 -25.30
C VAL A 610 18.41 11.14 -24.77
N LYS A 611 19.49 11.85 -25.19
CA LYS A 611 20.84 11.60 -24.69
C LYS A 611 20.96 11.89 -23.19
N LYS A 612 20.38 12.99 -22.71
CA LYS A 612 20.41 13.34 -21.28
C LYS A 612 19.56 12.38 -20.43
N LEU A 613 18.37 12.03 -20.89
CA LEU A 613 17.53 11.06 -20.20
C LEU A 613 18.22 9.68 -20.15
N GLN A 614 18.89 9.25 -21.22
CA GLN A 614 19.67 8.00 -21.21
C GLN A 614 20.84 8.06 -20.22
N TYR A 615 21.49 9.22 -20.11
CA TYR A 615 22.58 9.43 -19.16
C TYR A 615 22.16 9.20 -17.71
N VAL A 616 20.92 9.54 -17.32
CA VAL A 616 20.39 9.27 -15.97
C VAL A 616 20.45 7.77 -15.64
N PHE A 617 20.10 6.91 -16.61
CA PHE A 617 20.14 5.45 -16.42
C PHE A 617 21.54 4.87 -16.51
N ASP A 618 22.35 5.39 -17.42
CA ASP A 618 23.72 4.89 -17.65
C ASP A 618 24.66 5.26 -16.49
N SER A 619 24.37 6.37 -15.80
CA SER A 619 25.14 6.87 -14.66
C SER A 619 24.55 6.50 -13.29
N SER A 620 23.54 5.64 -13.25
CA SER A 620 22.86 5.21 -12.01
C SER A 620 22.30 6.38 -11.18
N LEU A 621 21.80 7.41 -11.85
CA LEU A 621 21.16 8.57 -11.22
C LEU A 621 19.64 8.42 -11.11
N PHE A 622 19.07 7.39 -11.76
CA PHE A 622 17.66 7.00 -11.62
C PHE A 622 17.45 6.32 -10.28
N ASP A 623 16.48 6.80 -9.52
CA ASP A 623 16.10 6.22 -8.24
C ASP A 623 14.81 5.38 -8.39
N PRO A 624 14.91 4.04 -8.36
CA PRO A 624 13.73 3.18 -8.43
C PRO A 624 12.94 3.11 -7.12
N THR A 625 13.42 3.78 -6.05
CA THR A 625 12.89 3.66 -4.69
C THR A 625 11.93 4.78 -4.33
N ASN A 626 11.87 5.86 -5.15
CA ASN A 626 11.09 7.05 -4.84
C ASN A 626 10.33 7.60 -6.07
N GLU A 627 9.34 8.47 -5.85
CA GLU A 627 8.32 8.90 -6.80
C GLU A 627 8.77 9.86 -7.90
N PRO A 628 9.69 10.80 -7.66
CA PRO A 628 9.95 11.92 -8.58
C PRO A 628 10.30 11.51 -10.01
N ASP A 629 11.01 10.41 -10.18
CA ASP A 629 11.49 9.96 -11.49
C ASP A 629 10.86 8.64 -12.00
N MET A 630 9.83 8.11 -11.32
CA MET A 630 9.11 6.87 -11.72
C MET A 630 8.64 6.89 -13.19
N VAL A 631 8.35 8.06 -13.76
CA VAL A 631 7.89 8.21 -15.14
C VAL A 631 9.03 8.14 -16.17
N TYR A 632 10.28 8.33 -15.78
CA TYR A 632 11.42 8.47 -16.67
C TYR A 632 11.60 7.32 -17.67
N PRO A 633 11.47 6.04 -17.27
CA PRO A 633 11.65 4.93 -18.21
C PRO A 633 10.71 4.96 -19.41
N TYR A 634 9.56 5.63 -19.26
CA TYR A 634 8.50 5.66 -20.27
C TYR A 634 8.65 6.80 -21.29
N LEU A 635 9.33 7.87 -20.93
CA LEU A 635 9.38 9.13 -21.70
C LEU A 635 10.02 8.97 -23.09
N PHE A 636 10.88 7.98 -23.29
CA PHE A 636 11.46 7.69 -24.61
C PHE A 636 10.40 7.36 -25.66
N SER A 637 9.31 6.69 -25.28
CA SER A 637 8.23 6.32 -26.22
C SER A 637 7.48 7.52 -26.81
N LEU A 638 7.63 8.71 -26.25
CA LEU A 638 7.06 9.95 -26.77
C LEU A 638 7.85 10.50 -27.99
N PHE A 639 9.00 9.91 -28.30
CA PHE A 639 9.84 10.26 -29.43
C PHE A 639 9.88 9.15 -30.46
N LYS A 640 9.76 9.54 -31.75
CA LYS A 640 9.74 8.60 -32.85
C LYS A 640 11.06 7.81 -32.93
N GLY A 641 10.96 6.48 -32.91
CA GLY A 641 12.09 5.57 -33.01
C GLY A 641 12.80 5.24 -31.69
N GLU A 642 12.36 5.80 -30.55
CA GLU A 642 13.03 5.61 -29.27
C GLU A 642 12.26 4.68 -28.29
N ALA A 643 11.08 4.20 -28.65
CA ALA A 643 10.23 3.36 -27.79
C ALA A 643 10.90 2.05 -27.34
N TRP A 644 11.83 1.51 -28.10
CA TRP A 644 12.61 0.33 -27.72
C TRP A 644 13.39 0.52 -26.41
N ARG A 645 13.82 1.77 -26.11
CA ARG A 645 14.50 2.10 -24.84
C ARG A 645 13.55 1.93 -23.65
N THR A 646 12.34 2.47 -23.76
CA THR A 646 11.29 2.25 -22.76
C THR A 646 11.08 0.76 -22.50
N GLN A 647 10.91 -0.03 -23.57
CA GLN A 647 10.61 -1.46 -23.48
C GLN A 647 11.74 -2.26 -22.81
N GLN A 648 13.00 -1.96 -23.14
CA GLN A 648 14.14 -2.60 -22.52
C GLN A 648 14.35 -2.16 -21.07
N LEU A 649 14.22 -0.85 -20.79
CA LEU A 649 14.42 -0.31 -19.45
C LEU A 649 13.37 -0.84 -18.47
N THR A 650 12.08 -0.78 -18.84
CA THR A 650 11.00 -1.27 -17.95
C THR A 650 11.16 -2.75 -17.65
N ARG A 651 11.54 -3.58 -18.65
CA ARG A 651 11.80 -5.01 -18.44
C ARG A 651 12.99 -5.24 -17.51
N ARG A 652 14.07 -4.50 -17.71
CA ARG A 652 15.28 -4.58 -16.87
C ARG A 652 15.00 -4.16 -15.42
N LEU A 653 14.25 -3.07 -15.21
CA LEU A 653 13.90 -2.58 -13.89
C LEU A 653 12.96 -3.55 -13.16
N LEU A 654 11.93 -4.07 -13.83
CA LEU A 654 11.06 -5.11 -13.28
C LEU A 654 11.87 -6.32 -12.82
N HIS A 655 12.74 -6.84 -13.68
CA HIS A 655 13.52 -8.05 -13.35
C HIS A 655 14.51 -7.83 -12.22
N LYS A 656 15.08 -6.62 -12.10
CA LYS A 656 16.08 -6.29 -11.09
C LYS A 656 15.47 -6.00 -9.72
N HIS A 657 14.33 -5.32 -9.68
CA HIS A 657 13.82 -4.70 -8.47
C HIS A 657 12.51 -5.30 -7.94
N PHE A 658 11.78 -6.06 -8.75
CA PHE A 658 10.51 -6.65 -8.33
C PHE A 658 10.60 -8.17 -8.40
N THR A 659 10.86 -8.80 -7.25
CA THR A 659 11.08 -10.24 -7.13
C THR A 659 10.04 -10.88 -6.19
N ASP A 660 9.98 -12.21 -6.16
CA ASP A 660 9.10 -12.97 -5.26
C ASP A 660 9.73 -13.24 -3.88
N GLN A 661 10.84 -12.54 -3.56
CA GLN A 661 11.54 -12.64 -2.29
C GLN A 661 11.04 -11.60 -1.28
N SER A 662 11.39 -11.73 0.00
CA SER A 662 10.99 -10.78 1.05
C SER A 662 11.55 -9.37 0.84
N ASP A 663 12.68 -9.23 0.13
CA ASP A 663 13.29 -7.96 -0.30
C ASP A 663 12.87 -7.54 -1.72
N GLY A 664 11.75 -8.07 -2.21
CA GLY A 664 11.30 -7.93 -3.60
C GLY A 664 10.67 -6.60 -3.99
N LEU A 665 10.89 -5.53 -3.22
CA LEU A 665 10.56 -4.14 -3.54
C LEU A 665 11.82 -3.27 -3.40
N PRO A 666 12.03 -2.27 -4.29
CA PRO A 666 13.23 -1.45 -4.25
C PRO A 666 13.26 -0.43 -3.11
N GLY A 667 12.12 0.05 -2.64
CA GLY A 667 11.92 1.05 -1.59
C GLY A 667 10.59 0.87 -0.90
N ASN A 668 10.16 1.89 -0.13
CA ASN A 668 8.84 1.94 0.45
C ASN A 668 7.78 1.71 -0.64
N ASP A 669 6.81 0.83 -0.39
CA ASP A 669 5.73 0.59 -1.38
C ASP A 669 4.79 1.79 -1.54
N ASP A 670 4.84 2.73 -0.60
CA ASP A 670 4.08 3.98 -0.50
C ASP A 670 2.60 3.78 -0.82
N THR A 671 1.99 2.98 0.08
CA THR A 671 0.58 2.59 0.00
C THR A 671 0.18 1.97 -1.34
N GLY A 672 1.10 1.21 -1.95
CA GLY A 672 0.89 0.49 -3.21
C GLY A 672 1.38 1.23 -4.46
N THR A 673 2.10 2.34 -4.33
CA THR A 673 2.56 3.15 -5.48
C THR A 673 3.61 2.41 -6.31
N LEU A 674 4.65 1.83 -5.68
CA LEU A 674 5.63 1.01 -6.39
C LEU A 674 5.01 -0.28 -6.94
N SER A 675 4.13 -0.92 -6.17
CA SER A 675 3.35 -2.08 -6.64
C SER A 675 2.51 -1.75 -7.88
N ALA A 676 1.85 -0.58 -7.91
CA ALA A 676 1.08 -0.13 -9.08
C ALA A 676 1.97 0.17 -10.29
N TRP A 677 3.18 0.71 -10.07
CA TRP A 677 4.18 0.87 -11.13
C TRP A 677 4.55 -0.48 -11.76
N ALA A 678 4.79 -1.49 -10.92
CA ALA A 678 5.08 -2.85 -11.39
C ALA A 678 3.90 -3.44 -12.16
N LEU A 679 2.66 -3.31 -11.65
CA LEU A 679 1.45 -3.78 -12.33
C LEU A 679 1.30 -3.18 -13.73
N PHE A 680 1.39 -1.86 -13.86
CA PHE A 680 1.31 -1.20 -15.18
C PHE A 680 2.42 -1.65 -16.11
N SER A 681 3.65 -1.74 -15.61
CA SER A 681 4.79 -2.22 -16.39
C SER A 681 4.59 -3.64 -16.90
N MET A 682 4.08 -4.54 -16.05
CA MET A 682 3.80 -5.94 -16.41
C MET A 682 2.61 -6.09 -17.36
N LEU A 683 1.62 -5.20 -17.28
CA LEU A 683 0.49 -5.13 -18.20
C LEU A 683 0.86 -4.55 -19.59
N GLY A 684 1.96 -3.83 -19.68
CA GLY A 684 2.47 -3.26 -20.92
C GLY A 684 1.92 -1.88 -21.27
N PHE A 685 1.46 -1.09 -20.30
CA PHE A 685 1.08 0.31 -20.48
C PHE A 685 1.24 1.10 -19.16
N TYR A 686 1.42 2.44 -19.23
CA TYR A 686 1.71 3.27 -18.06
C TYR A 686 1.05 4.65 -18.18
N PRO A 687 0.36 5.16 -17.10
CA PRO A 687 -0.24 6.49 -17.06
C PRO A 687 0.84 7.55 -16.79
N TYR A 688 1.41 8.13 -17.81
CA TYR A 688 2.61 8.94 -17.70
C TYR A 688 2.40 10.38 -17.21
N CYS A 689 1.17 10.86 -17.20
CA CYS A 689 0.88 12.25 -16.88
C CYS A 689 -0.52 12.43 -16.31
N SER A 690 -0.62 12.91 -15.07
CA SER A 690 -1.89 13.30 -14.47
C SER A 690 -2.54 14.43 -15.26
N GLY A 691 -3.87 14.39 -15.44
CA GLY A 691 -4.63 15.33 -16.28
C GLY A 691 -4.53 15.06 -17.78
N ASN A 692 -3.77 14.05 -18.21
CA ASN A 692 -3.77 13.56 -19.59
C ASN A 692 -4.22 12.09 -19.62
N PRO A 693 -5.47 11.79 -20.04
CA PRO A 693 -6.04 10.46 -19.98
C PRO A 693 -5.47 9.54 -21.08
N GLU A 694 -4.15 9.42 -21.12
CA GLU A 694 -3.39 8.60 -22.04
C GLU A 694 -2.44 7.65 -21.29
N TYR A 695 -2.03 6.61 -21.99
CA TYR A 695 -1.04 5.64 -21.53
C TYR A 695 0.08 5.48 -22.57
N ILE A 696 1.30 5.39 -22.11
CA ILE A 696 2.43 4.94 -22.93
C ILE A 696 2.42 3.42 -22.95
N LEU A 697 2.52 2.82 -24.14
CA LEU A 697 2.62 1.37 -24.33
C LEU A 697 4.07 0.91 -24.20
N THR A 698 4.25 -0.21 -23.50
CA THR A 698 5.54 -0.90 -23.36
C THR A 698 5.38 -2.40 -23.63
N ALA A 699 6.34 -3.23 -23.27
CA ALA A 699 6.30 -4.67 -23.54
C ALA A 699 5.61 -5.44 -22.39
N PRO A 700 4.42 -6.06 -22.61
CA PRO A 700 3.77 -6.90 -21.60
C PRO A 700 4.65 -8.07 -21.18
N VAL A 701 4.48 -8.51 -19.90
CA VAL A 701 5.15 -9.70 -19.37
C VAL A 701 4.39 -10.98 -19.74
N PHE A 702 3.06 -10.90 -19.79
CA PHE A 702 2.17 -12.03 -19.98
C PHE A 702 1.73 -12.17 -21.44
N GLU A 703 1.53 -13.40 -21.89
CA GLU A 703 1.04 -13.66 -23.25
C GLU A 703 -0.40 -13.21 -23.45
N ARG A 704 -1.20 -13.28 -22.39
CA ARG A 704 -2.59 -12.80 -22.40
C ARG A 704 -3.01 -12.27 -21.03
N VAL A 705 -3.72 -11.14 -21.04
CA VAL A 705 -4.35 -10.54 -19.85
C VAL A 705 -5.81 -10.25 -20.15
N VAL A 706 -6.68 -10.54 -19.22
CA VAL A 706 -8.09 -10.15 -19.25
C VAL A 706 -8.39 -9.31 -18.02
N ILE A 707 -8.73 -8.05 -18.23
CA ILE A 707 -9.18 -7.12 -17.18
C ILE A 707 -10.70 -7.00 -17.29
N ARG A 708 -11.42 -7.29 -16.19
CA ARG A 708 -12.86 -7.07 -16.10
C ARG A 708 -13.13 -5.58 -15.92
N LEU A 709 -13.75 -4.97 -16.91
CA LEU A 709 -14.25 -3.60 -16.83
C LEU A 709 -15.69 -3.61 -16.29
N GLN A 710 -16.05 -2.56 -15.57
CA GLN A 710 -17.32 -2.53 -14.88
C GLN A 710 -18.35 -1.62 -15.57
N ALA A 711 -19.54 -2.17 -15.81
CA ALA A 711 -20.73 -1.35 -16.11
C ALA A 711 -21.24 -0.67 -14.80
N PRO A 712 -21.77 0.55 -14.81
CA PRO A 712 -22.03 1.38 -16.01
C PRO A 712 -20.85 2.31 -16.37
N TYR A 713 -19.67 2.16 -15.76
CA TYR A 713 -18.57 3.12 -15.90
C TYR A 713 -17.92 3.07 -17.28
N TYR A 714 -17.83 1.87 -17.87
CA TYR A 714 -17.20 1.66 -19.16
C TYR A 714 -18.17 1.01 -20.16
N PRO A 715 -18.04 1.33 -21.46
CA PRO A 715 -18.89 0.76 -22.50
C PRO A 715 -18.61 -0.72 -22.74
N SER A 716 -17.40 -1.20 -22.47
CA SER A 716 -17.01 -2.61 -22.55
C SER A 716 -17.00 -3.28 -21.19
N GLN A 717 -17.29 -4.59 -21.15
CA GLN A 717 -17.19 -5.41 -19.94
C GLN A 717 -15.79 -5.96 -19.68
N LYS A 718 -14.89 -5.89 -20.68
CA LYS A 718 -13.53 -6.40 -20.56
C LYS A 718 -12.56 -5.69 -21.51
N LEU A 719 -11.33 -5.57 -21.04
CA LEU A 719 -10.15 -5.27 -21.84
C LEU A 719 -9.32 -6.56 -21.98
N ILE A 720 -8.95 -6.92 -23.21
CA ILE A 720 -8.07 -8.06 -23.48
C ILE A 720 -6.76 -7.53 -24.02
N ILE A 721 -5.65 -7.95 -23.46
CA ILE A 721 -4.30 -7.69 -23.92
C ILE A 721 -3.71 -9.01 -24.40
N GLU A 722 -3.17 -9.04 -25.61
CA GLU A 722 -2.49 -10.21 -26.20
C GLU A 722 -1.07 -9.85 -26.63
N ALA A 723 -0.11 -10.62 -26.17
CA ALA A 723 1.30 -10.53 -26.54
C ALA A 723 1.89 -11.93 -26.74
N PRO A 724 1.46 -12.67 -27.79
CA PRO A 724 1.93 -14.03 -28.03
C PRO A 724 3.45 -14.09 -28.12
N GLY A 725 4.07 -15.00 -27.36
CA GLY A 725 5.52 -15.15 -27.28
C GLY A 725 6.22 -14.14 -26.40
N ALA A 726 5.51 -13.35 -25.60
CA ALA A 726 6.10 -12.51 -24.56
C ALA A 726 6.91 -13.37 -23.59
N SER A 727 8.16 -12.97 -23.34
CA SER A 727 9.09 -13.66 -22.45
C SER A 727 10.22 -12.70 -22.06
N ASP A 728 11.07 -13.10 -21.14
CA ASP A 728 12.22 -12.27 -20.74
C ASP A 728 13.22 -12.03 -21.88
N THR A 729 13.27 -12.94 -22.85
CA THR A 729 14.10 -12.81 -24.08
C THR A 729 13.37 -12.17 -25.25
N THR A 730 12.04 -12.03 -25.17
CA THR A 730 11.20 -11.42 -26.20
C THR A 730 10.47 -10.24 -25.59
N ALA A 731 11.21 -9.15 -25.35
CA ALA A 731 10.79 -7.99 -24.60
C ALA A 731 10.60 -6.72 -25.47
N LEU A 732 10.71 -6.81 -26.78
CA LEU A 732 10.48 -5.69 -27.68
C LEU A 732 9.12 -5.83 -28.37
N VAL A 733 8.47 -4.70 -28.62
CA VAL A 733 7.22 -4.58 -29.35
C VAL A 733 7.49 -3.91 -30.67
N ARG A 734 7.27 -4.66 -31.75
CA ARG A 734 7.37 -4.13 -33.11
C ARG A 734 6.20 -3.20 -33.45
N ARG A 735 4.98 -3.57 -33.01
CA ARG A 735 3.75 -2.86 -33.32
C ARG A 735 2.66 -3.20 -32.33
N ALA A 736 1.83 -2.20 -31.97
CA ALA A 736 0.61 -2.38 -31.22
C ALA A 736 -0.61 -2.24 -32.12
N ILE A 737 -1.64 -3.06 -31.90
CA ILE A 737 -2.85 -3.17 -32.73
C ILE A 737 -4.05 -3.14 -31.76
N LEU A 738 -5.01 -2.23 -31.97
CA LEU A 738 -6.26 -2.18 -31.21
C LEU A 738 -7.44 -2.51 -32.12
N GLY A 739 -8.24 -3.52 -31.75
CA GLY A 739 -9.43 -3.91 -32.53
C GLY A 739 -9.12 -4.22 -34.00
N GLY A 740 -7.97 -4.81 -34.29
CA GLY A 740 -7.49 -5.15 -35.62
C GLY A 740 -6.83 -3.99 -36.38
N ARG A 741 -6.77 -2.77 -35.82
CA ARG A 741 -6.17 -1.59 -36.47
C ARG A 741 -4.81 -1.26 -35.85
N PRO A 742 -3.73 -1.13 -36.63
CA PRO A 742 -2.45 -0.69 -36.08
C PRO A 742 -2.53 0.71 -35.46
N LEU A 743 -1.91 0.90 -34.29
CA LEU A 743 -1.70 2.21 -33.72
C LEU A 743 -0.55 2.94 -34.43
N SER A 744 -0.64 4.28 -34.50
CA SER A 744 0.38 5.11 -35.16
C SER A 744 1.67 5.28 -34.35
N GLY A 745 1.69 4.81 -33.07
CA GLY A 745 2.82 4.91 -32.15
C GLY A 745 2.56 4.07 -30.90
N PHE A 746 3.23 4.45 -29.81
CA PHE A 746 3.17 3.76 -28.53
C PHE A 746 2.43 4.57 -27.47
N VAL A 747 1.36 5.28 -27.85
CA VAL A 747 0.45 5.99 -26.96
C VAL A 747 -0.99 5.61 -27.28
N ILE A 748 -1.81 5.40 -26.24
CA ILE A 748 -3.23 5.05 -26.36
C ILE A 748 -4.03 5.86 -25.35
N SER A 749 -5.23 6.36 -25.73
CA SER A 749 -6.10 7.06 -24.79
C SER A 749 -6.85 6.08 -23.88
N HIS A 750 -7.30 6.58 -22.72
CA HIS A 750 -8.14 5.83 -21.78
C HIS A 750 -9.44 5.36 -22.46
N ASP A 751 -10.09 6.24 -23.23
CA ASP A 751 -11.32 5.91 -23.95
C ASP A 751 -11.10 4.79 -25.00
N GLN A 752 -9.97 4.81 -25.72
CA GLN A 752 -9.62 3.72 -26.64
C GLN A 752 -9.41 2.41 -25.90
N LEU A 753 -8.72 2.45 -24.74
CA LEU A 753 -8.42 1.27 -23.95
C LEU A 753 -9.69 0.63 -23.34
N THR A 754 -10.64 1.47 -22.91
CA THR A 754 -11.89 1.04 -22.22
C THR A 754 -13.07 0.83 -23.17
N SER A 755 -12.96 1.23 -24.44
CA SER A 755 -14.01 1.03 -25.45
C SER A 755 -14.24 -0.44 -25.84
N GLY A 756 -13.30 -1.32 -25.46
CA GLY A 756 -13.33 -2.74 -25.78
C GLY A 756 -12.46 -3.10 -26.98
N GLY A 757 -12.44 -4.39 -27.26
CA GLY A 757 -11.55 -4.95 -28.28
C GLY A 757 -10.31 -5.59 -27.68
N ILE A 758 -9.43 -6.03 -28.55
CA ILE A 758 -8.17 -6.66 -28.19
C ILE A 758 -7.03 -5.69 -28.47
N LEU A 759 -6.26 -5.36 -27.45
CA LEU A 759 -4.97 -4.69 -27.61
C LEU A 759 -3.91 -5.78 -27.81
N ARG A 760 -3.44 -5.92 -29.05
CA ARG A 760 -2.47 -6.95 -29.41
C ARG A 760 -1.11 -6.33 -29.68
N PHE A 761 -0.08 -6.94 -29.09
CA PHE A 761 1.32 -6.61 -29.30
C PHE A 761 1.99 -7.63 -30.21
N GLU A 762 2.62 -7.16 -31.28
CA GLU A 762 3.52 -7.96 -32.10
C GLU A 762 4.90 -7.92 -31.45
N MET A 763 5.24 -8.99 -30.76
CA MET A 763 6.51 -9.12 -30.05
C MET A 763 7.68 -9.40 -31.01
N SER A 764 8.87 -8.93 -30.62
CA SER A 764 10.15 -9.23 -31.32
C SER A 764 11.27 -9.42 -30.26
N ARG A 765 12.32 -10.05 -30.72
CA ARG A 765 13.55 -10.20 -29.94
C ARG A 765 14.40 -8.94 -29.99
#